data_fd8c634e672534c5e7fcb42e297fa09c
#
_entry.id   fd8c634e672534c5e7fcb42e297fa09c
#
_cell.length_a   1.000
_cell.length_b   1.000
_cell.length_c   1.000
_cell.angle_alpha   90.00
_cell.angle_beta   90.00
_cell.angle_gamma   90.00
#
_symmetry.space_group_name_H-M   'P 1'
#
loop_
_entity.id
_entity.type
_entity.pdbx_description
1 polymer ?
#
loop_
_entity_poly.entity_id
_entity_poly.type
_entity_poly.pdbx_seq_one_letter_code
_entity_poly.pdbx_strand_id
1 'polypeptide(L)'
;MGVAQPTRVALLYRHCRQSKLRQNDKKISRLPLTSALPCVTRDLLALNARLHPALVLLKFDSGEHYTSVQLMAAVRRYAAGLQALGVRQDDYVLSWLPNSPLAVLLWLALNELGAVYVPINIAYKGRLLQHVIKQSGATLMIGDGRLLERLGTIEHGSLQRVVTIGAERPLLRGLQLLDEHTLQGNANSLQAPSRAVQPWDTQCVIFTSGTTGPSKGVLCSYRHTFTAASEFKHVGPGDTNLVALPMFHIGGILGVNFALIHGGTAAFVERFRTDTFWDTVKALGVTSVGLLGTMVQFLMQQPQRANERDHTVRNALIAPFTDDALAFGSRFGVDIHTEFNMTELSVPLWAGPNPTARGTCGKPRHGVQLKLVDAHDAEVTTGEIGELILRCDEPWTLSHGYLNDPIATAKAWRNQWFHTGDLFRRDAEDNYYFVDRVKDMIRRRGENISSFEVEAELLAFPGVQAAAAVAVAGDGGEDEVLAVLTPQAGVTLDATALIRFLEPRMAAYMIPRYVRVVSAMPLTPTQKIEKHVLRSQGITADTWDRQRAGVKVARSQLDQRGQSSLPVGNSLPLDHVVSGQTPPTPLTSLVWPGASKQGQLTGVKVLEFAGLGPVPFCGMLLSDMGADVVCIDRPGTVYAPADVEARGRTRVQLDLKSQAGKISALQLLQQADILLEGFRPGVMERLGLGPKLALELNPRLVYGRMTGWGQSGPLAHKAGHDLNYLAITGALHALGTRDKPAVPLNLIADFGGGALYMAMGVLAALRSAEHSGKGTVVDAAMTDGVISLMAMIYGDFADKRWLDARESNVIDGGAPFYNVYQCRDGKWLSVAAIEPQFFAVLVKVTGLADSWLAQQWNRPEWPSLQQQLATLFTTRTRDEWCALFTDHDACIAPVLSLTEAREHPHNLARAAFIERDGILQPAPAPRFSEPS
;
A
#
# COMPACT_ATOMS: atom_id res chain seq x y z
N MET A 1 28.93 0.02 -48.12
CA MET A 1 29.38 -0.36 -46.77
C MET A 1 29.47 0.93 -45.95
N GLY A 2 28.36 1.32 -45.30
CA GLY A 2 28.31 2.49 -44.46
C GLY A 2 27.99 2.02 -43.05
N VAL A 3 28.96 2.09 -42.15
CA VAL A 3 28.77 1.84 -40.73
C VAL A 3 27.87 2.97 -40.19
N ALA A 4 26.64 2.65 -39.82
CA ALA A 4 25.72 3.60 -39.22
C ALA A 4 26.32 4.10 -37.91
N GLN A 5 26.61 5.42 -37.86
CA GLN A 5 27.02 6.05 -36.62
C GLN A 5 25.88 5.94 -35.58
N PRO A 6 26.20 5.65 -34.30
CA PRO A 6 25.20 5.58 -33.26
C PRO A 6 24.46 6.91 -33.11
N THR A 7 23.16 6.85 -32.95
CA THR A 7 22.30 8.05 -32.80
C THR A 7 22.73 8.90 -31.63
N ARG A 8 22.63 10.22 -31.76
CA ARG A 8 22.97 11.19 -30.70
C ARG A 8 22.20 10.95 -29.38
N VAL A 9 21.04 10.31 -29.44
CA VAL A 9 20.26 9.91 -28.24
C VAL A 9 20.99 8.80 -27.47
N ALA A 10 21.50 7.79 -28.17
CA ALA A 10 22.31 6.74 -27.55
C ALA A 10 23.67 7.25 -27.04
N LEU A 11 24.25 8.26 -27.73
CA LEU A 11 25.48 8.93 -27.30
C LEU A 11 25.23 9.80 -26.05
N LEU A 12 24.13 10.50 -25.95
CA LEU A 12 23.74 11.27 -24.76
C LEU A 12 23.53 10.34 -23.54
N TYR A 13 22.93 9.18 -23.77
CA TYR A 13 22.75 8.17 -22.73
C TYR A 13 24.10 7.55 -22.29
N ARG A 14 25.01 7.30 -23.23
CA ARG A 14 26.38 6.85 -22.93
C ARG A 14 27.24 7.93 -22.26
N HIS A 15 27.10 9.18 -22.67
CA HIS A 15 27.87 10.28 -22.09
C HIS A 15 27.48 10.57 -20.63
N CYS A 16 26.19 10.51 -20.31
CA CYS A 16 25.71 10.60 -18.91
C CYS A 16 26.22 9.43 -18.04
N ARG A 17 26.48 8.27 -18.64
CA ARG A 17 27.02 7.09 -17.93
C ARG A 17 28.52 7.18 -17.71
N GLN A 18 29.29 7.73 -18.65
CA GLN A 18 30.76 7.82 -18.56
C GLN A 18 31.25 8.96 -17.66
N SER A 19 30.47 10.02 -17.49
CA SER A 19 30.80 11.11 -16.56
C SER A 19 30.63 10.74 -15.08
N LYS A 20 29.99 9.60 -14.75
CA LYS A 20 29.83 9.11 -13.37
C LYS A 20 30.95 8.13 -12.92
N LEU A 21 31.97 7.83 -13.72
CA LEU A 21 33.04 6.89 -13.40
C LEU A 21 34.35 7.54 -12.95
N ARG A 22 34.36 8.76 -12.43
CA ARG A 22 35.49 9.27 -11.65
C ARG A 22 35.05 9.51 -10.21
N GLN A 23 35.36 8.52 -9.37
CA GLN A 23 35.37 8.67 -7.92
C GLN A 23 36.42 9.72 -7.54
N ASN A 24 35.99 10.81 -6.99
CA ASN A 24 36.52 11.70 -5.97
C ASN A 24 36.07 13.11 -6.29
N ASP A 25 34.92 13.51 -5.75
CA ASP A 25 34.74 14.86 -5.24
C ASP A 25 33.42 14.93 -4.44
N LYS A 26 33.56 15.11 -3.15
CA LYS A 26 32.47 15.42 -2.23
C LYS A 26 32.01 16.86 -2.48
N LYS A 27 31.15 17.06 -3.47
CA LYS A 27 30.21 18.18 -3.59
C LYS A 27 29.32 17.95 -4.81
N ILE A 28 28.34 17.03 -4.68
CA ILE A 28 27.26 16.97 -5.67
C ILE A 28 26.26 18.05 -5.26
N SER A 29 26.40 19.23 -5.87
CA SER A 29 25.32 20.20 -5.94
C SER A 29 24.11 19.50 -6.58
N ARG A 30 22.97 19.51 -5.91
CA ARG A 30 21.67 19.06 -6.42
C ARG A 30 21.39 19.82 -7.72
N LEU A 31 21.60 19.19 -8.88
CA LEU A 31 21.12 19.70 -10.15
C LEU A 31 19.59 19.79 -10.10
N PRO A 32 18.98 20.89 -10.53
CA PRO A 32 17.54 20.98 -10.59
C PRO A 32 16.97 19.90 -11.54
N LEU A 33 15.83 19.33 -11.18
CA LEU A 33 15.10 18.29 -11.93
C LEU A 33 14.84 18.60 -13.43
N THR A 34 15.04 19.85 -13.84
CA THR A 34 14.84 20.35 -15.21
C THR A 34 15.97 20.02 -16.19
N SER A 35 17.10 19.46 -15.74
CA SER A 35 18.23 19.07 -16.61
C SER A 35 18.25 17.58 -16.98
N ALA A 36 17.24 16.79 -16.58
CA ALA A 36 17.13 15.39 -16.97
C ALA A 36 16.66 15.24 -18.41
N LEU A 37 17.09 14.12 -19.06
CA LEU A 37 16.63 13.72 -20.40
C LEU A 37 15.12 13.86 -20.54
N PRO A 38 14.58 14.30 -21.68
CA PRO A 38 13.15 14.40 -21.90
C PRO A 38 12.52 13.01 -21.74
N CYS A 39 11.73 12.82 -20.70
CA CYS A 39 11.01 11.57 -20.44
C CYS A 39 9.53 11.66 -20.84
N VAL A 40 9.07 12.85 -21.22
CA VAL A 40 7.69 13.06 -21.68
C VAL A 40 7.57 12.60 -23.13
N THR A 41 6.64 11.69 -23.39
CA THR A 41 6.51 10.99 -24.68
C THR A 41 6.36 11.94 -25.88
N ARG A 42 5.59 13.02 -25.73
CA ARG A 42 5.44 14.05 -26.78
C ARG A 42 6.78 14.70 -27.15
N ASP A 43 7.61 14.99 -26.16
CA ASP A 43 8.90 15.64 -26.37
C ASP A 43 9.91 14.67 -26.99
N LEU A 44 9.85 13.37 -26.61
CA LEU A 44 10.62 12.30 -27.24
C LEU A 44 10.25 12.13 -28.72
N LEU A 45 8.95 12.14 -29.05
CA LEU A 45 8.48 12.06 -30.44
C LEU A 45 8.93 13.28 -31.24
N ALA A 46 8.80 14.48 -30.70
CA ALA A 46 9.26 15.71 -31.33
C ALA A 46 10.78 15.71 -31.55
N LEU A 47 11.55 15.20 -30.59
CA LEU A 47 13.00 15.05 -30.71
C LEU A 47 13.38 14.07 -31.83
N ASN A 48 12.74 12.90 -31.90
CA ASN A 48 12.97 11.90 -32.97
C ASN A 48 12.58 12.46 -34.35
N ALA A 49 11.42 13.13 -34.46
CA ALA A 49 11.00 13.73 -35.73
C ALA A 49 11.98 14.80 -36.24
N ARG A 50 12.62 15.54 -35.35
CA ARG A 50 13.64 16.55 -35.65
C ARG A 50 15.00 15.95 -36.01
N LEU A 51 15.48 14.96 -35.22
CA LEU A 51 16.85 14.43 -35.36
C LEU A 51 16.93 13.27 -36.34
N HIS A 52 15.86 12.49 -36.45
CA HIS A 52 15.81 11.23 -37.23
C HIS A 52 14.51 11.13 -38.04
N PRO A 53 14.22 12.10 -38.97
CA PRO A 53 12.92 12.20 -39.66
C PRO A 53 12.55 10.97 -40.47
N ALA A 54 13.53 10.24 -40.98
CA ALA A 54 13.33 9.02 -41.80
C ALA A 54 13.35 7.72 -40.97
N LEU A 55 13.60 7.77 -39.67
CA LEU A 55 13.60 6.58 -38.81
C LEU A 55 12.18 6.00 -38.73
N VAL A 56 12.02 4.76 -39.12
CA VAL A 56 10.76 4.02 -38.96
C VAL A 56 10.61 3.65 -37.49
N LEU A 57 9.67 4.29 -36.80
CA LEU A 57 9.40 4.05 -35.38
C LEU A 57 8.37 2.94 -35.16
N LEU A 58 7.37 2.86 -36.03
CA LEU A 58 6.28 1.88 -35.95
C LEU A 58 6.12 1.10 -37.25
N LYS A 59 5.86 -0.20 -37.12
CA LYS A 59 5.41 -1.11 -38.17
C LYS A 59 4.22 -1.90 -37.65
N PHE A 60 3.31 -2.27 -38.54
CA PHE A 60 2.13 -3.09 -38.25
C PHE A 60 2.07 -4.30 -39.20
N ASP A 61 1.48 -5.39 -38.75
CA ASP A 61 1.23 -6.60 -39.55
C ASP A 61 0.27 -6.35 -40.73
N SER A 62 -0.51 -5.26 -40.66
CA SER A 62 -1.31 -4.75 -41.79
C SER A 62 -0.46 -4.22 -42.99
N GLY A 63 0.88 -4.09 -42.81
CA GLY A 63 1.78 -3.45 -43.76
C GLY A 63 1.95 -1.95 -43.58
N GLU A 64 1.18 -1.34 -42.71
CA GLU A 64 1.27 0.09 -42.38
C GLU A 64 2.52 0.38 -41.55
N HIS A 65 3.18 1.49 -41.81
CA HIS A 65 4.37 1.90 -41.08
C HIS A 65 4.48 3.44 -40.99
N TYR A 66 5.17 3.91 -39.98
CA TYR A 66 5.36 5.35 -39.76
C TYR A 66 6.83 5.67 -39.49
N THR A 67 7.37 6.58 -40.30
CA THR A 67 8.60 7.26 -39.91
C THR A 67 8.32 8.27 -38.82
N SER A 68 9.37 8.72 -38.12
CA SER A 68 9.20 9.68 -37.00
C SER A 68 8.51 10.97 -37.42
N VAL A 69 8.78 11.50 -38.61
CA VAL A 69 8.08 12.70 -39.10
C VAL A 69 6.64 12.40 -39.51
N GLN A 70 6.37 11.25 -40.14
CA GLN A 70 5.00 10.84 -40.48
C GLN A 70 4.16 10.59 -39.21
N LEU A 71 4.77 9.90 -38.22
CA LEU A 71 4.11 9.65 -36.93
C LEU A 71 3.73 10.96 -36.24
N MET A 72 4.67 11.91 -36.14
CA MET A 72 4.41 13.22 -35.55
C MET A 72 3.27 13.97 -36.27
N ALA A 73 3.26 13.93 -37.61
CA ALA A 73 2.20 14.56 -38.40
C ALA A 73 0.82 13.91 -38.17
N ALA A 74 0.77 12.56 -38.11
CA ALA A 74 -0.46 11.81 -37.82
C ALA A 74 -0.96 12.12 -36.39
N VAL A 75 -0.07 12.05 -35.38
CA VAL A 75 -0.39 12.34 -33.99
C VAL A 75 -1.01 13.72 -33.83
N ARG A 76 -0.45 14.75 -34.47
CA ARG A 76 -0.97 16.11 -34.41
C ARG A 76 -2.35 16.29 -35.04
N ARG A 77 -2.66 15.54 -36.11
CA ARG A 77 -4.01 15.54 -36.69
C ARG A 77 -5.04 14.94 -35.74
N TYR A 78 -4.71 13.79 -35.11
CA TYR A 78 -5.60 13.17 -34.12
C TYR A 78 -5.71 14.03 -32.84
N ALA A 79 -4.63 14.64 -32.39
CA ALA A 79 -4.66 15.56 -31.26
C ALA A 79 -5.57 16.77 -31.53
N ALA A 80 -5.51 17.35 -32.74
CA ALA A 80 -6.40 18.44 -33.14
C ALA A 80 -7.87 18.03 -33.19
N GLY A 81 -8.18 16.81 -33.65
CA GLY A 81 -9.54 16.26 -33.65
C GLY A 81 -10.05 16.05 -32.22
N LEU A 82 -9.25 15.45 -31.34
CA LEU A 82 -9.58 15.27 -29.92
C LEU A 82 -9.79 16.62 -29.21
N GLN A 83 -8.94 17.60 -29.50
CA GLN A 83 -9.07 18.97 -28.95
C GLN A 83 -10.36 19.66 -29.42
N ALA A 84 -10.76 19.46 -30.71
CA ALA A 84 -12.03 19.97 -31.23
C ALA A 84 -13.23 19.28 -30.58
N LEU A 85 -13.09 18.02 -30.17
CA LEU A 85 -14.07 17.30 -29.34
C LEU A 85 -14.07 17.76 -27.87
N GLY A 86 -13.26 18.75 -27.51
CA GLY A 86 -13.23 19.33 -26.17
C GLY A 86 -12.26 18.65 -25.20
N VAL A 87 -11.44 17.70 -25.64
CA VAL A 87 -10.41 17.10 -24.78
C VAL A 87 -9.36 18.14 -24.40
N ARG A 88 -9.04 18.21 -23.13
CA ARG A 88 -8.05 19.11 -22.53
C ARG A 88 -6.99 18.35 -21.78
N GLN A 89 -5.96 19.04 -21.36
CA GLN A 89 -4.93 18.49 -20.46
C GLN A 89 -5.59 17.94 -19.18
N ASP A 90 -5.07 16.83 -18.67
CA ASP A 90 -5.53 16.08 -17.49
C ASP A 90 -6.90 15.41 -17.64
N ASP A 91 -7.60 15.53 -18.79
CA ASP A 91 -8.83 14.80 -19.06
C ASP A 91 -8.59 13.30 -19.26
N TYR A 92 -9.45 12.47 -18.66
CA TYR A 92 -9.43 11.02 -18.85
C TYR A 92 -10.24 10.64 -20.08
N VAL A 93 -9.62 9.90 -21.03
CA VAL A 93 -10.29 9.48 -22.26
C VAL A 93 -10.20 7.95 -22.40
N LEU A 94 -11.37 7.30 -22.50
CA LEU A 94 -11.48 5.86 -22.67
C LEU A 94 -11.14 5.45 -24.12
N SER A 95 -10.32 4.39 -24.24
CA SER A 95 -10.01 3.76 -25.53
C SER A 95 -10.37 2.29 -25.48
N TRP A 96 -11.38 1.88 -26.22
CA TRP A 96 -11.85 0.50 -26.27
C TRP A 96 -11.66 -0.10 -27.66
N LEU A 97 -10.38 -0.30 -28.00
CA LEU A 97 -9.90 -0.70 -29.32
C LEU A 97 -8.99 -1.94 -29.23
N PRO A 98 -9.00 -2.82 -30.25
CA PRO A 98 -7.97 -3.83 -30.40
C PRO A 98 -6.61 -3.18 -30.74
N ASN A 99 -5.53 -3.96 -30.68
CA ASN A 99 -4.23 -3.51 -31.18
C ASN A 99 -4.38 -3.10 -32.65
N SER A 100 -4.08 -1.87 -32.94
CA SER A 100 -4.21 -1.29 -34.27
C SER A 100 -3.37 -0.01 -34.40
N PRO A 101 -3.09 0.48 -35.61
CA PRO A 101 -2.46 1.78 -35.81
C PRO A 101 -3.20 2.88 -35.08
N LEU A 102 -4.55 2.88 -35.13
CA LEU A 102 -5.37 3.89 -34.47
C LEU A 102 -5.21 3.88 -32.94
N ALA A 103 -5.14 2.72 -32.29
CA ALA A 103 -4.95 2.64 -30.84
C ALA A 103 -3.63 3.29 -30.39
N VAL A 104 -2.55 3.09 -31.14
CA VAL A 104 -1.24 3.71 -30.89
C VAL A 104 -1.27 5.21 -31.15
N LEU A 105 -1.87 5.63 -32.27
CA LEU A 105 -1.97 7.03 -32.65
C LEU A 105 -2.82 7.82 -31.64
N LEU A 106 -3.91 7.25 -31.12
CA LEU A 106 -4.76 7.87 -30.09
C LEU A 106 -3.99 8.04 -28.77
N TRP A 107 -3.26 6.99 -28.36
CA TRP A 107 -2.42 7.12 -27.18
C TRP A 107 -1.40 8.25 -27.29
N LEU A 108 -0.68 8.33 -28.42
CA LEU A 108 0.28 9.41 -28.69
C LEU A 108 -0.42 10.78 -28.82
N ALA A 109 -1.61 10.84 -29.41
CA ALA A 109 -2.36 12.10 -29.55
C ALA A 109 -2.86 12.62 -28.20
N LEU A 110 -3.30 11.76 -27.30
CA LEU A 110 -3.63 12.14 -25.92
C LEU A 110 -2.40 12.64 -25.17
N ASN A 111 -1.25 11.99 -25.35
CA ASN A 111 0.03 12.45 -24.80
C ASN A 111 0.44 13.81 -25.36
N GLU A 112 0.17 14.11 -26.65
CA GLU A 112 0.41 15.44 -27.25
C GLU A 112 -0.41 16.53 -26.57
N LEU A 113 -1.64 16.23 -26.14
CA LEU A 113 -2.52 17.11 -25.38
C LEU A 113 -2.23 17.15 -23.87
N GLY A 114 -1.44 16.23 -23.34
CA GLY A 114 -1.29 16.00 -21.91
C GLY A 114 -2.53 15.42 -21.24
N ALA A 115 -3.42 14.78 -22.03
CA ALA A 115 -4.59 14.08 -21.54
C ALA A 115 -4.23 12.62 -21.17
N VAL A 116 -5.03 12.01 -20.30
CA VAL A 116 -4.79 10.69 -19.72
C VAL A 116 -5.45 9.60 -20.57
N TYR A 117 -4.67 8.67 -21.07
CA TYR A 117 -5.14 7.53 -21.83
C TYR A 117 -5.65 6.44 -20.90
N VAL A 118 -6.88 6.00 -21.09
CA VAL A 118 -7.53 4.93 -20.29
C VAL A 118 -7.98 3.80 -21.20
N PRO A 119 -7.11 2.84 -21.54
CA PRO A 119 -7.48 1.73 -22.40
C PRO A 119 -8.29 0.68 -21.64
N ILE A 120 -9.31 0.14 -22.33
CA ILE A 120 -10.18 -0.91 -21.84
C ILE A 120 -9.83 -2.23 -22.51
N ASN A 121 -9.75 -3.29 -21.72
CA ASN A 121 -9.62 -4.64 -22.25
C ASN A 121 -10.85 -4.98 -23.14
N ILE A 122 -10.59 -5.36 -24.39
CA ILE A 122 -11.64 -5.66 -25.38
C ILE A 122 -12.53 -6.85 -24.99
N ALA A 123 -12.09 -7.69 -24.06
CA ALA A 123 -12.88 -8.80 -23.54
C ALA A 123 -13.87 -8.39 -22.44
N TYR A 124 -13.78 -7.18 -21.90
CA TYR A 124 -14.67 -6.74 -20.80
C TYR A 124 -16.13 -6.61 -21.25
N LYS A 125 -17.03 -7.01 -20.35
CA LYS A 125 -18.48 -6.93 -20.49
C LYS A 125 -19.15 -6.86 -19.12
N GLY A 126 -20.43 -6.44 -19.06
CA GLY A 126 -21.20 -6.42 -17.84
C GLY A 126 -20.55 -5.58 -16.73
N ARG A 127 -20.52 -6.11 -15.49
CA ARG A 127 -20.02 -5.40 -14.30
C ARG A 127 -18.56 -4.94 -14.39
N LEU A 128 -17.69 -5.70 -15.06
CA LEU A 128 -16.28 -5.30 -15.21
C LEU A 128 -16.15 -4.08 -16.13
N LEU A 129 -16.87 -4.06 -17.24
CA LEU A 129 -16.89 -2.92 -18.14
C LEU A 129 -17.48 -1.69 -17.46
N GLN A 130 -18.63 -1.85 -16.78
CA GLN A 130 -19.25 -0.79 -16.00
C GLN A 130 -18.33 -0.21 -14.94
N HIS A 131 -17.61 -1.06 -14.22
CA HIS A 131 -16.66 -0.66 -13.18
C HIS A 131 -15.55 0.25 -13.74
N VAL A 132 -14.90 -0.15 -14.84
CA VAL A 132 -13.84 0.63 -15.47
C VAL A 132 -14.34 1.98 -15.96
N ILE A 133 -15.50 2.01 -16.64
CA ILE A 133 -16.11 3.25 -17.13
C ILE A 133 -16.42 4.19 -15.96
N LYS A 134 -17.07 3.67 -14.92
CA LYS A 134 -17.46 4.47 -13.75
C LYS A 134 -16.26 4.98 -12.97
N GLN A 135 -15.27 4.13 -12.76
CA GLN A 135 -14.07 4.50 -11.98
C GLN A 135 -13.19 5.51 -12.71
N SER A 136 -13.15 5.46 -14.04
CA SER A 136 -12.39 6.44 -14.85
C SER A 136 -12.93 7.86 -14.75
N GLY A 137 -14.24 8.04 -14.54
CA GLY A 137 -14.89 9.34 -14.58
C GLY A 137 -14.89 10.01 -15.97
N ALA A 138 -14.44 9.31 -17.01
CA ALA A 138 -14.32 9.85 -18.36
C ALA A 138 -15.67 10.19 -18.97
N THR A 139 -15.71 11.27 -19.75
CA THR A 139 -16.91 11.72 -20.47
C THR A 139 -16.91 11.35 -21.96
N LEU A 140 -15.74 10.94 -22.49
CA LEU A 140 -15.51 10.57 -23.88
C LEU A 140 -14.88 9.18 -23.96
N MET A 141 -15.39 8.35 -24.89
CA MET A 141 -14.81 7.07 -25.27
C MET A 141 -14.57 7.03 -26.77
N ILE A 142 -13.48 6.39 -27.19
CA ILE A 142 -13.26 5.96 -28.58
C ILE A 142 -13.36 4.44 -28.57
N GLY A 143 -14.33 3.88 -29.29
CA GLY A 143 -14.66 2.45 -29.23
C GLY A 143 -14.88 1.81 -30.58
N ASP A 144 -14.44 0.57 -30.72
CA ASP A 144 -14.73 -0.29 -31.87
C ASP A 144 -16.23 -0.61 -31.92
N GLY A 145 -16.89 -0.31 -33.03
CA GLY A 145 -18.34 -0.52 -33.23
C GLY A 145 -18.81 -1.90 -32.84
N ARG A 146 -18.01 -2.93 -33.12
CA ARG A 146 -18.30 -4.35 -32.81
C ARG A 146 -18.41 -4.63 -31.30
N LEU A 147 -17.86 -3.77 -30.45
CA LEU A 147 -17.87 -3.93 -29.00
C LEU A 147 -18.98 -3.13 -28.32
N LEU A 148 -19.45 -2.07 -28.96
CA LEU A 148 -20.29 -1.03 -28.33
C LEU A 148 -21.68 -1.54 -27.91
N GLU A 149 -22.23 -2.59 -28.52
CA GLU A 149 -23.49 -3.21 -28.06
C GLU A 149 -23.47 -3.56 -26.57
N ARG A 150 -22.29 -3.91 -26.01
CA ARG A 150 -22.13 -4.26 -24.61
C ARG A 150 -22.41 -3.09 -23.67
N LEU A 151 -22.36 -1.84 -24.15
CA LEU A 151 -22.71 -0.65 -23.38
C LEU A 151 -24.23 -0.60 -23.09
N GLY A 152 -25.07 -1.15 -23.99
CA GLY A 152 -26.51 -1.13 -23.83
C GLY A 152 -27.07 -1.85 -22.59
N THR A 153 -26.22 -2.66 -21.92
CA THR A 153 -26.60 -3.49 -20.76
C THR A 153 -26.03 -3.01 -19.43
N ILE A 154 -25.36 -1.86 -19.40
CA ILE A 154 -24.63 -1.33 -18.22
C ILE A 154 -24.96 0.15 -18.00
N GLU A 155 -24.68 0.63 -16.79
CA GLU A 155 -24.70 2.06 -16.47
C GLU A 155 -23.40 2.72 -16.96
N HIS A 156 -23.54 3.91 -17.56
CA HIS A 156 -22.44 4.59 -18.23
C HIS A 156 -21.65 5.55 -17.34
N GLY A 157 -22.04 5.75 -16.09
CA GLY A 157 -21.40 6.71 -15.17
C GLY A 157 -21.37 8.14 -15.74
N SER A 158 -20.19 8.71 -15.88
CA SER A 158 -19.98 10.07 -16.44
C SER A 158 -19.86 10.09 -17.97
N LEU A 159 -19.85 8.92 -18.65
CA LEU A 159 -19.69 8.82 -20.08
C LEU A 159 -20.89 9.45 -20.81
N GLN A 160 -20.63 10.35 -21.74
CA GLN A 160 -21.65 11.08 -22.49
C GLN A 160 -21.52 10.87 -24.01
N ARG A 161 -20.30 10.74 -24.50
CA ARG A 161 -19.98 10.69 -25.93
C ARG A 161 -19.12 9.48 -26.28
N VAL A 162 -19.41 8.85 -27.40
CA VAL A 162 -18.63 7.74 -27.94
C VAL A 162 -18.30 8.01 -29.40
N VAL A 163 -17.02 8.09 -29.73
CA VAL A 163 -16.57 8.06 -31.13
C VAL A 163 -16.52 6.60 -31.58
N THR A 164 -17.31 6.26 -32.54
CA THR A 164 -17.46 4.89 -33.05
C THR A 164 -16.51 4.65 -34.22
N ILE A 165 -15.69 3.61 -34.09
CA ILE A 165 -14.74 3.17 -35.12
C ILE A 165 -15.35 2.00 -35.91
N GLY A 166 -15.27 2.08 -37.23
CA GLY A 166 -15.86 1.10 -38.12
C GLY A 166 -17.32 1.39 -38.49
N ALA A 167 -17.97 0.45 -39.18
CA ALA A 167 -19.31 0.65 -39.75
C ALA A 167 -20.47 0.42 -38.78
N GLU A 168 -20.26 -0.33 -37.70
CA GLU A 168 -21.31 -0.71 -36.77
C GLU A 168 -21.73 0.47 -35.85
N ARG A 169 -23.01 0.76 -35.78
CA ARG A 169 -23.61 1.88 -35.01
C ARG A 169 -24.75 1.38 -34.15
N PRO A 170 -24.53 0.77 -33.00
CA PRO A 170 -25.60 0.31 -32.13
C PRO A 170 -26.38 1.49 -31.55
N LEU A 171 -27.69 1.29 -31.32
CA LEU A 171 -28.54 2.26 -30.65
C LEU A 171 -28.24 2.24 -29.14
N LEU A 172 -27.56 3.27 -28.62
CA LEU A 172 -27.22 3.41 -27.21
C LEU A 172 -27.99 4.57 -26.58
N ARG A 173 -28.94 4.25 -25.71
CA ARG A 173 -29.72 5.29 -25.00
C ARG A 173 -28.81 6.06 -24.03
N GLY A 174 -28.92 7.39 -24.06
CA GLY A 174 -28.20 8.28 -23.15
C GLY A 174 -26.73 8.57 -23.56
N LEU A 175 -26.26 8.04 -24.70
CA LEU A 175 -24.94 8.32 -25.25
C LEU A 175 -25.05 8.98 -26.64
N GLN A 176 -24.24 10.01 -26.84
CA GLN A 176 -24.08 10.62 -28.17
C GLN A 176 -23.04 9.86 -28.96
N LEU A 177 -23.43 9.21 -30.06
CA LEU A 177 -22.49 8.57 -30.97
C LEU A 177 -21.96 9.58 -31.97
N LEU A 178 -20.62 9.62 -32.10
CA LEU A 178 -19.90 10.47 -33.04
C LEU A 178 -19.21 9.60 -34.08
N ASP A 179 -18.98 10.18 -35.27
CA ASP A 179 -18.31 9.51 -36.36
C ASP A 179 -16.79 9.54 -36.19
N GLU A 180 -16.07 8.50 -36.66
CA GLU A 180 -14.60 8.42 -36.61
C GLU A 180 -13.89 9.59 -37.29
N HIS A 181 -14.51 10.22 -38.31
CA HIS A 181 -13.96 11.39 -38.98
C HIS A 181 -13.77 12.57 -38.02
N THR A 182 -14.50 12.64 -36.92
CA THR A 182 -14.34 13.68 -35.88
C THR A 182 -12.98 13.61 -35.18
N LEU A 183 -12.28 12.47 -35.25
CA LEU A 183 -10.92 12.33 -34.75
C LEU A 183 -9.86 12.98 -35.63
N GLN A 184 -10.19 13.40 -36.86
CA GLN A 184 -9.27 14.04 -37.77
C GLN A 184 -9.46 15.55 -37.72
N GLY A 185 -8.43 16.24 -37.24
CA GLY A 185 -8.43 17.73 -37.15
C GLY A 185 -7.34 18.38 -38.01
N ASN A 186 -7.40 19.69 -38.08
CA ASN A 186 -6.34 20.48 -38.72
C ASN A 186 -5.17 20.64 -37.74
N ALA A 187 -4.03 20.01 -38.01
CA ALA A 187 -2.85 20.09 -37.15
C ALA A 187 -2.34 21.54 -36.92
N ASN A 188 -2.64 22.48 -37.81
CA ASN A 188 -2.25 23.86 -37.66
C ASN A 188 -3.13 24.62 -36.63
N SER A 189 -4.32 24.12 -36.31
CA SER A 189 -5.18 24.70 -35.26
C SER A 189 -4.90 24.14 -33.86
N LEU A 190 -4.00 23.18 -33.74
CA LEU A 190 -3.68 22.54 -32.47
C LEU A 190 -3.03 23.53 -31.50
N GLN A 191 -3.69 23.75 -30.36
CA GLN A 191 -3.21 24.59 -29.30
C GLN A 191 -2.36 23.77 -28.33
N ALA A 192 -1.34 24.41 -27.76
CA ALA A 192 -0.51 23.80 -26.73
C ALA A 192 -1.35 23.46 -25.48
N PRO A 193 -0.93 22.47 -24.68
CA PRO A 193 -1.50 22.24 -23.35
C PRO A 193 -1.49 23.50 -22.49
N SER A 194 -2.44 23.61 -21.56
CA SER A 194 -2.60 24.77 -20.67
C SER A 194 -1.37 25.06 -19.81
N ARG A 195 -0.61 24.02 -19.51
CA ARG A 195 0.71 24.09 -18.86
C ARG A 195 1.68 23.10 -19.51
N ALA A 196 2.96 23.26 -19.28
CA ALA A 196 3.95 22.26 -19.71
C ALA A 196 3.64 20.90 -19.08
N VAL A 197 3.62 19.84 -19.89
CA VAL A 197 3.45 18.45 -19.41
C VAL A 197 4.70 18.04 -18.64
N GLN A 198 4.53 17.52 -17.45
CA GLN A 198 5.61 17.22 -16.52
C GLN A 198 5.90 15.71 -16.44
N PRO A 199 7.12 15.32 -16.06
CA PRO A 199 7.48 13.91 -15.86
C PRO A 199 6.56 13.14 -14.89
N TRP A 200 5.98 13.82 -13.94
CA TRP A 200 5.09 13.26 -12.91
C TRP A 200 3.61 13.33 -13.26
N ASP A 201 3.22 13.93 -14.38
CA ASP A 201 1.83 13.90 -14.83
C ASP A 201 1.41 12.48 -15.18
N THR A 202 0.15 12.15 -14.94
CA THR A 202 -0.39 10.84 -15.30
C THR A 202 -0.49 10.71 -16.82
N GLN A 203 0.22 9.74 -17.38
CA GLN A 203 0.22 9.44 -18.80
C GLN A 203 -0.95 8.53 -19.18
N CYS A 204 -1.15 7.49 -18.38
CA CYS A 204 -2.20 6.49 -18.63
C CYS A 204 -2.66 5.82 -17.35
N VAL A 205 -3.84 5.20 -17.42
CA VAL A 205 -4.38 4.34 -16.37
C VAL A 205 -4.56 2.93 -16.93
N ILE A 206 -3.79 1.99 -16.40
CA ILE A 206 -3.87 0.57 -16.81
C ILE A 206 -4.66 -0.20 -15.76
N PHE A 207 -5.78 -0.78 -16.17
CA PHE A 207 -6.59 -1.61 -15.30
C PHE A 207 -6.03 -3.02 -15.17
N THR A 208 -5.64 -3.40 -13.95
CA THR A 208 -5.09 -4.74 -13.66
C THR A 208 -6.20 -5.65 -13.16
N SER A 209 -6.21 -6.90 -13.62
CA SER A 209 -7.09 -7.93 -13.08
C SER A 209 -6.63 -8.31 -11.68
N GLY A 210 -7.26 -7.74 -10.66
CA GLY A 210 -7.00 -8.10 -9.27
C GLY A 210 -7.45 -9.55 -8.99
N THR A 211 -6.57 -10.36 -8.38
CA THR A 211 -6.90 -11.72 -7.94
C THR A 211 -7.86 -11.75 -6.73
N THR A 212 -8.23 -10.59 -6.17
CA THR A 212 -8.99 -10.48 -4.90
C THR A 212 -10.04 -9.38 -4.87
N GLY A 213 -10.51 -8.91 -6.03
CA GLY A 213 -11.53 -7.85 -6.08
C GLY A 213 -11.64 -7.22 -7.47
N PRO A 214 -12.42 -6.14 -7.62
CA PRO A 214 -12.55 -5.43 -8.88
C PRO A 214 -11.19 -4.99 -9.43
N SER A 215 -11.07 -4.89 -10.74
CA SER A 215 -9.89 -4.33 -11.43
C SER A 215 -9.49 -2.98 -10.83
N LYS A 216 -8.19 -2.78 -10.60
CA LYS A 216 -7.65 -1.51 -10.12
C LYS A 216 -7.00 -0.75 -11.26
N GLY A 217 -7.32 0.53 -11.38
CA GLY A 217 -6.69 1.42 -12.35
C GLY A 217 -5.35 1.95 -11.82
N VAL A 218 -4.23 1.44 -12.33
CA VAL A 218 -2.88 1.87 -11.95
C VAL A 218 -2.55 3.18 -12.62
N LEU A 219 -2.21 4.20 -11.83
CA LEU A 219 -1.83 5.54 -12.30
C LEU A 219 -0.35 5.54 -12.74
N CYS A 220 -0.09 5.53 -14.04
CA CYS A 220 1.26 5.52 -14.60
C CYS A 220 1.67 6.92 -15.04
N SER A 221 2.78 7.46 -14.49
CA SER A 221 3.35 8.73 -14.95
C SER A 221 4.20 8.57 -16.20
N TYR A 222 4.53 9.69 -16.85
CA TYR A 222 5.52 9.70 -17.94
C TYR A 222 6.88 9.17 -17.48
N ARG A 223 7.33 9.53 -16.27
CA ARG A 223 8.60 9.07 -15.71
C ARG A 223 8.59 7.56 -15.46
N HIS A 224 7.48 7.02 -14.97
CA HIS A 224 7.31 5.60 -14.70
C HIS A 224 7.47 4.77 -15.97
N THR A 225 6.69 5.06 -17.01
CA THR A 225 6.73 4.31 -18.27
C THR A 225 8.03 4.52 -19.04
N PHE A 226 8.63 5.72 -18.98
CA PHE A 226 9.96 6.00 -19.52
C PHE A 226 11.01 5.14 -18.83
N THR A 227 11.02 5.09 -17.49
CA THR A 227 12.01 4.31 -16.74
C THR A 227 11.88 2.83 -17.05
N ALA A 228 10.67 2.28 -17.09
CA ALA A 228 10.43 0.89 -17.44
C ALA A 228 10.94 0.56 -18.85
N ALA A 229 10.64 1.38 -19.84
CA ALA A 229 11.10 1.16 -21.22
C ALA A 229 12.61 1.39 -21.39
N SER A 230 13.24 2.22 -20.56
CA SER A 230 14.70 2.45 -20.59
C SER A 230 15.50 1.22 -20.15
N GLU A 231 14.88 0.28 -19.44
CA GLU A 231 15.54 -0.96 -18.99
C GLU A 231 15.61 -2.05 -20.09
N PHE A 232 15.04 -1.84 -21.26
CA PHE A 232 15.22 -2.71 -22.44
C PHE A 232 16.66 -2.64 -22.98
N LYS A 233 17.64 -3.02 -22.17
CA LYS A 233 19.08 -2.86 -22.40
C LYS A 233 19.63 -3.79 -23.50
N HIS A 234 18.88 -4.81 -23.87
CA HIS A 234 19.22 -5.82 -24.88
C HIS A 234 18.90 -5.37 -26.30
N VAL A 235 18.29 -4.21 -26.48
CA VAL A 235 17.87 -3.65 -27.78
C VAL A 235 18.38 -2.22 -27.92
N GLY A 236 18.56 -1.77 -29.16
CA GLY A 236 19.12 -0.47 -29.50
C GLY A 236 18.72 0.04 -30.86
N PRO A 237 19.44 1.04 -31.39
CA PRO A 237 19.21 1.56 -32.74
C PRO A 237 19.33 0.47 -33.79
N GLY A 238 18.36 0.40 -34.69
CA GLY A 238 18.29 -0.60 -35.75
C GLY A 238 17.64 -1.92 -35.34
N ASP A 239 17.27 -2.10 -34.09
CA ASP A 239 16.47 -3.23 -33.63
C ASP A 239 14.99 -3.01 -33.92
N THR A 240 14.30 -4.11 -34.22
CA THR A 240 12.85 -4.16 -34.34
C THR A 240 12.31 -5.08 -33.25
N ASN A 241 11.57 -4.52 -32.31
CA ASN A 241 10.97 -5.27 -31.21
C ASN A 241 9.51 -5.62 -31.50
N LEU A 242 9.15 -6.91 -31.42
CA LEU A 242 7.77 -7.35 -31.58
C LEU A 242 6.91 -6.96 -30.37
N VAL A 243 5.83 -6.26 -30.61
CA VAL A 243 4.83 -5.89 -29.60
C VAL A 243 3.59 -6.74 -29.82
N ALA A 244 3.55 -7.88 -29.16
CA ALA A 244 2.43 -8.82 -29.20
C ALA A 244 1.44 -8.60 -28.03
N LEU A 245 1.83 -7.81 -27.03
CA LEU A 245 0.96 -7.47 -25.89
C LEU A 245 0.02 -6.32 -26.26
N PRO A 246 -1.24 -6.35 -25.79
CA PRO A 246 -2.23 -5.32 -26.11
C PRO A 246 -1.89 -3.95 -25.54
N MET A 247 -2.37 -2.87 -26.18
CA MET A 247 -2.27 -1.48 -25.70
C MET A 247 -3.03 -1.21 -24.37
N PHE A 248 -3.95 -2.07 -23.98
CA PHE A 248 -4.59 -2.03 -22.66
C PHE A 248 -3.76 -2.70 -21.56
N HIS A 249 -2.58 -3.21 -21.90
CA HIS A 249 -1.58 -3.74 -20.98
C HIS A 249 -0.32 -2.88 -21.03
N ILE A 250 0.36 -2.71 -19.88
CA ILE A 250 1.57 -1.88 -19.82
C ILE A 250 2.63 -2.31 -20.84
N GLY A 251 2.76 -3.60 -21.14
CA GLY A 251 3.70 -4.13 -22.12
C GLY A 251 3.49 -3.62 -23.56
N GLY A 252 2.25 -3.32 -23.95
CA GLY A 252 1.97 -2.69 -25.25
C GLY A 252 2.48 -1.26 -25.31
N ILE A 253 2.26 -0.49 -24.23
CA ILE A 253 2.73 0.91 -24.09
C ILE A 253 4.26 0.98 -24.06
N LEU A 254 4.91 0.09 -23.30
CA LEU A 254 6.37 0.05 -23.21
C LEU A 254 7.03 -0.23 -24.54
N GLY A 255 6.37 -1.00 -25.43
CA GLY A 255 6.86 -1.26 -26.78
C GLY A 255 7.00 0.01 -27.65
N VAL A 256 6.08 0.97 -27.54
CA VAL A 256 6.18 2.26 -28.22
C VAL A 256 7.27 3.14 -27.60
N ASN A 257 7.26 3.23 -26.27
CA ASN A 257 8.28 4.00 -25.55
C ASN A 257 9.70 3.48 -25.82
N PHE A 258 9.87 2.16 -25.95
CA PHE A 258 11.12 1.56 -26.37
C PHE A 258 11.62 2.17 -27.70
N ALA A 259 10.78 2.22 -28.74
CA ALA A 259 11.17 2.75 -30.04
C ALA A 259 11.58 4.24 -29.95
N LEU A 260 10.85 5.03 -29.18
CA LEU A 260 11.13 6.45 -28.97
C LEU A 260 12.43 6.70 -28.18
N ILE A 261 12.77 5.85 -27.22
CA ILE A 261 13.92 6.02 -26.31
C ILE A 261 15.20 5.48 -26.95
N HIS A 262 15.12 4.28 -27.52
CA HIS A 262 16.31 3.56 -28.01
C HIS A 262 16.59 3.76 -29.49
N GLY A 263 15.70 4.42 -30.23
CA GLY A 263 15.83 4.64 -31.68
C GLY A 263 15.66 3.37 -32.51
N GLY A 264 14.91 2.41 -31.98
CA GLY A 264 14.50 1.19 -32.68
C GLY A 264 13.13 1.32 -33.34
N THR A 265 12.60 0.20 -33.79
CA THR A 265 11.24 0.07 -34.37
C THR A 265 10.38 -0.81 -33.49
N ALA A 266 9.16 -0.37 -33.15
CA ALA A 266 8.13 -1.21 -32.56
C ALA A 266 7.28 -1.85 -33.68
N ALA A 267 7.27 -3.18 -33.76
CA ALA A 267 6.47 -3.94 -34.72
C ALA A 267 5.24 -4.52 -34.01
N PHE A 268 4.06 -4.01 -34.35
CA PHE A 268 2.79 -4.41 -33.74
C PHE A 268 2.10 -5.53 -34.54
N VAL A 269 1.52 -6.47 -33.77
CA VAL A 269 0.58 -7.46 -34.29
C VAL A 269 -0.75 -7.31 -33.59
N GLU A 270 -1.85 -7.54 -34.31
CA GLU A 270 -3.19 -7.48 -33.69
C GLU A 270 -3.31 -8.45 -32.52
N ARG A 271 -2.76 -9.67 -32.68
CA ARG A 271 -2.74 -10.72 -31.67
C ARG A 271 -1.59 -11.69 -31.87
N PHE A 272 -1.13 -12.29 -30.79
CA PHE A 272 -0.19 -13.40 -30.87
C PHE A 272 -0.83 -14.63 -31.54
N ARG A 273 -0.14 -15.23 -32.51
CA ARG A 273 -0.56 -16.43 -33.18
C ARG A 273 0.62 -17.38 -33.33
N THR A 274 0.47 -18.60 -32.83
CA THR A 274 1.52 -19.60 -32.80
C THR A 274 1.87 -20.16 -34.16
N ASP A 275 0.85 -20.33 -35.02
CA ASP A 275 0.95 -20.92 -36.35
C ASP A 275 1.69 -20.04 -37.35
N THR A 276 1.59 -18.72 -37.23
CA THR A 276 2.18 -17.73 -38.14
C THR A 276 3.30 -16.91 -37.52
N PHE A 277 3.69 -17.21 -36.25
CA PHE A 277 4.65 -16.41 -35.49
C PHE A 277 5.94 -16.14 -36.25
N TRP A 278 6.63 -17.17 -36.70
CA TRP A 278 7.94 -17.04 -37.37
C TRP A 278 7.84 -16.37 -38.75
N ASP A 279 6.75 -16.59 -39.50
CA ASP A 279 6.50 -15.90 -40.77
C ASP A 279 6.28 -14.39 -40.52
N THR A 280 5.51 -14.03 -39.50
CA THR A 280 5.29 -12.64 -39.08
C THR A 280 6.59 -11.97 -38.63
N VAL A 281 7.37 -12.64 -37.79
CA VAL A 281 8.70 -12.19 -37.34
C VAL A 281 9.61 -11.88 -38.54
N LYS A 282 9.67 -12.75 -39.51
CA LYS A 282 10.48 -12.59 -40.70
C LYS A 282 9.97 -11.45 -41.59
N ALA A 283 8.67 -11.37 -41.83
CA ALA A 283 8.04 -10.32 -42.66
C ALA A 283 8.27 -8.91 -42.10
N LEU A 284 8.20 -8.75 -40.78
CA LEU A 284 8.40 -7.47 -40.08
C LEU A 284 9.89 -7.15 -39.80
N GLY A 285 10.79 -8.12 -40.01
CA GLY A 285 12.22 -8.01 -39.73
C GLY A 285 12.51 -7.85 -38.23
N VAL A 286 11.79 -8.59 -37.38
CA VAL A 286 11.89 -8.56 -35.95
C VAL A 286 13.23 -9.10 -35.47
N THR A 287 13.92 -8.35 -34.59
CA THR A 287 15.21 -8.74 -34.00
C THR A 287 15.14 -9.06 -32.52
N SER A 288 14.04 -8.64 -31.85
CA SER A 288 13.80 -8.90 -30.46
C SER A 288 12.32 -9.20 -30.21
N VAL A 289 12.05 -10.12 -29.28
CA VAL A 289 10.69 -10.51 -28.88
C VAL A 289 10.53 -10.52 -27.37
N GLY A 290 9.37 -10.07 -26.89
CA GLY A 290 8.92 -10.25 -25.49
C GLY A 290 7.87 -11.35 -25.43
N LEU A 291 8.13 -12.43 -24.67
CA LEU A 291 7.27 -13.60 -24.59
C LEU A 291 6.92 -13.95 -23.15
N LEU A 292 5.67 -14.26 -22.91
CA LEU A 292 5.23 -14.87 -21.66
C LEU A 292 5.51 -16.38 -21.68
N GLY A 293 5.67 -16.99 -20.51
CA GLY A 293 5.95 -18.43 -20.40
C GLY A 293 4.98 -19.31 -21.18
N THR A 294 3.69 -18.99 -21.18
CA THR A 294 2.66 -19.70 -21.97
C THR A 294 2.86 -19.56 -23.48
N MET A 295 3.32 -18.40 -23.97
CA MET A 295 3.63 -18.21 -25.38
C MET A 295 4.84 -19.06 -25.79
N VAL A 296 5.84 -19.14 -24.93
CA VAL A 296 7.01 -20.02 -25.12
C VAL A 296 6.58 -21.48 -25.22
N GLN A 297 5.74 -21.95 -24.29
CA GLN A 297 5.21 -23.33 -24.31
C GLN A 297 4.48 -23.63 -25.61
N PHE A 298 3.61 -22.75 -26.11
CA PHE A 298 2.91 -22.93 -27.37
C PHE A 298 3.85 -23.00 -28.57
N LEU A 299 4.90 -22.18 -28.59
CA LEU A 299 5.91 -22.23 -29.67
C LEU A 299 6.78 -23.49 -29.58
N MET A 300 7.12 -23.94 -28.35
CA MET A 300 7.90 -25.17 -28.13
C MET A 300 7.14 -26.44 -28.52
N GLN A 301 5.80 -26.44 -28.39
CA GLN A 301 4.94 -27.57 -28.80
C GLN A 301 4.80 -27.69 -30.31
N GLN A 302 5.20 -26.68 -31.10
CA GLN A 302 5.15 -26.79 -32.54
C GLN A 302 6.20 -27.84 -33.06
N PRO A 303 5.84 -28.63 -34.09
CA PRO A 303 6.77 -29.56 -34.68
C PRO A 303 8.07 -28.89 -35.12
N GLN A 304 9.19 -29.55 -34.89
CA GLN A 304 10.50 -29.04 -35.34
C GLN A 304 10.56 -28.99 -36.88
N ARG A 305 11.11 -27.88 -37.39
CA ARG A 305 11.31 -27.64 -38.83
C ARG A 305 12.79 -27.47 -39.13
N ALA A 306 13.23 -27.90 -40.29
CA ALA A 306 14.64 -27.83 -40.73
C ALA A 306 15.20 -26.40 -40.79
N ASN A 307 14.33 -25.39 -40.93
CA ASN A 307 14.66 -23.97 -41.04
C ASN A 307 14.25 -23.13 -39.83
N GLU A 308 14.13 -23.71 -38.63
CA GLU A 308 13.68 -23.01 -37.43
C GLU A 308 14.56 -21.84 -37.00
N ARG A 309 15.82 -21.81 -37.44
CA ARG A 309 16.77 -20.73 -37.20
C ARG A 309 16.89 -19.71 -38.34
N ASP A 310 16.10 -19.85 -39.39
CA ASP A 310 16.04 -18.90 -40.54
C ASP A 310 15.11 -17.74 -40.20
N HIS A 311 15.50 -16.94 -39.19
CA HIS A 311 14.83 -15.73 -38.77
C HIS A 311 15.81 -14.65 -38.31
N THR A 312 15.29 -13.44 -38.04
CA THR A 312 16.08 -12.27 -37.68
C THR A 312 16.19 -12.03 -36.17
N VAL A 313 15.47 -12.79 -35.34
CA VAL A 313 15.46 -12.62 -33.87
C VAL A 313 16.82 -12.99 -33.30
N ARG A 314 17.37 -12.10 -32.48
CA ARG A 314 18.61 -12.29 -31.74
C ARG A 314 18.39 -12.41 -30.25
N ASN A 315 17.38 -11.67 -29.71
CA ASN A 315 17.09 -11.58 -28.31
C ASN A 315 15.64 -11.95 -28.00
N ALA A 316 15.42 -12.72 -26.95
CA ALA A 316 14.09 -13.00 -26.42
C ALA A 316 14.05 -12.65 -24.92
N LEU A 317 13.17 -11.72 -24.55
CA LEU A 317 12.84 -11.43 -23.15
C LEU A 317 11.73 -12.38 -22.73
N ILE A 318 11.99 -13.30 -21.82
CA ILE A 318 11.06 -14.34 -21.39
C ILE A 318 10.85 -14.25 -19.88
N ALA A 319 9.61 -14.12 -19.46
CA ALA A 319 9.22 -14.11 -18.06
C ALA A 319 8.00 -15.02 -17.83
N PRO A 320 8.05 -15.96 -16.87
CA PRO A 320 9.19 -16.31 -16.01
C PRO A 320 10.32 -17.06 -16.74
N PHE A 321 11.52 -17.04 -16.16
CA PHE A 321 12.69 -17.74 -16.68
C PHE A 321 12.68 -19.19 -16.22
N THR A 322 12.19 -20.07 -17.09
CA THR A 322 12.04 -21.51 -16.84
C THR A 322 13.00 -22.34 -17.70
N ASP A 323 13.04 -23.66 -17.48
CA ASP A 323 13.78 -24.57 -18.33
C ASP A 323 13.27 -24.53 -19.81
N ASP A 324 11.97 -24.26 -20.02
CA ASP A 324 11.40 -24.03 -21.34
C ASP A 324 12.01 -22.79 -22.02
N ALA A 325 12.33 -21.73 -21.26
CA ALA A 325 13.00 -20.56 -21.82
C ALA A 325 14.43 -20.87 -22.30
N LEU A 326 15.17 -21.69 -21.54
CA LEU A 326 16.50 -22.17 -21.97
C LEU A 326 16.43 -23.08 -23.20
N ALA A 327 15.46 -23.99 -23.18
CA ALA A 327 15.20 -24.86 -24.32
C ALA A 327 14.81 -24.07 -25.57
N PHE A 328 14.01 -23.00 -25.43
CA PHE A 328 13.65 -22.07 -26.50
C PHE A 328 14.89 -21.38 -27.08
N GLY A 329 15.75 -20.83 -26.21
CA GLY A 329 17.00 -20.21 -26.64
C GLY A 329 17.89 -21.17 -27.45
N SER A 330 18.03 -22.41 -26.94
CA SER A 330 18.82 -23.46 -27.59
C SER A 330 18.21 -23.92 -28.93
N ARG A 331 16.90 -24.09 -28.98
CA ARG A 331 16.18 -24.55 -30.18
C ARG A 331 16.25 -23.52 -31.31
N PHE A 332 15.92 -22.27 -31.01
CA PHE A 332 15.80 -21.21 -32.01
C PHE A 332 17.08 -20.38 -32.19
N GLY A 333 18.10 -20.56 -31.36
CA GLY A 333 19.38 -19.86 -31.46
C GLY A 333 19.31 -18.39 -31.11
N VAL A 334 18.59 -18.07 -30.02
CA VAL A 334 18.38 -16.70 -29.54
C VAL A 334 18.90 -16.52 -28.11
N ASP A 335 19.43 -15.35 -27.78
CA ASP A 335 19.85 -14.99 -26.44
C ASP A 335 18.64 -14.70 -25.56
N ILE A 336 18.63 -15.31 -24.39
CA ILE A 336 17.51 -15.19 -23.42
C ILE A 336 17.83 -14.12 -22.39
N HIS A 337 16.85 -13.24 -22.18
CA HIS A 337 16.82 -12.26 -21.10
C HIS A 337 15.59 -12.50 -20.24
N THR A 338 15.63 -12.08 -18.98
CA THR A 338 14.47 -12.16 -18.10
C THR A 338 14.38 -10.94 -17.21
N GLU A 339 13.17 -10.67 -16.76
CA GLU A 339 12.88 -9.57 -15.84
C GLU A 339 11.74 -9.95 -14.89
N PHE A 340 11.63 -9.21 -13.80
CA PHE A 340 10.40 -9.13 -13.02
C PHE A 340 9.82 -7.74 -13.18
N ASN A 341 8.56 -7.68 -13.55
CA ASN A 341 7.82 -6.44 -13.63
C ASN A 341 6.34 -6.66 -13.37
N MET A 342 5.68 -5.63 -12.90
CA MET A 342 4.22 -5.53 -12.81
C MET A 342 3.80 -4.11 -13.21
N THR A 343 2.51 -3.90 -13.42
CA THR A 343 2.02 -2.60 -13.93
C THR A 343 2.41 -1.43 -13.04
N GLU A 344 2.55 -1.66 -11.75
CA GLU A 344 2.91 -0.66 -10.75
C GLU A 344 4.41 -0.32 -10.71
N LEU A 345 5.25 -1.14 -11.34
CA LEU A 345 6.71 -1.09 -11.24
C LEU A 345 7.38 -0.66 -12.55
N SER A 346 8.68 -0.47 -12.49
CA SER A 346 9.51 -0.08 -13.63
C SER A 346 10.73 -1.01 -13.77
N VAL A 347 10.47 -2.31 -13.95
CA VAL A 347 11.50 -3.35 -14.12
C VAL A 347 12.55 -3.31 -13.01
N PRO A 348 12.19 -3.67 -11.76
CA PRO A 348 13.12 -3.61 -10.63
C PRO A 348 14.23 -4.67 -10.69
N LEU A 349 13.96 -5.82 -11.33
CA LEU A 349 14.89 -6.94 -11.48
C LEU A 349 15.12 -7.26 -12.95
N TRP A 350 16.37 -7.58 -13.28
CA TRP A 350 16.80 -7.88 -14.66
C TRP A 350 17.93 -8.90 -14.68
N ALA A 351 17.93 -9.82 -15.65
CA ALA A 351 19.04 -10.69 -16.01
C ALA A 351 19.14 -10.95 -17.51
N GLY A 352 20.35 -11.08 -18.01
CA GLY A 352 20.66 -11.48 -19.38
C GLY A 352 22.01 -10.94 -19.86
N PRO A 353 22.52 -11.40 -21.03
CA PRO A 353 22.00 -12.51 -21.81
C PRO A 353 22.32 -13.88 -21.16
N ASN A 354 21.45 -14.85 -21.39
CA ASN A 354 21.58 -16.26 -21.00
C ASN A 354 21.94 -16.45 -19.52
N PRO A 355 21.04 -16.07 -18.57
CA PRO A 355 21.33 -16.19 -17.16
C PRO A 355 21.66 -17.63 -16.77
N THR A 356 22.67 -17.80 -15.94
CA THR A 356 23.10 -19.14 -15.45
C THR A 356 22.32 -19.60 -14.21
N ALA A 357 21.78 -18.64 -13.44
CA ALA A 357 20.95 -18.92 -12.28
C ALA A 357 19.54 -19.33 -12.72
N ARG A 358 19.24 -20.64 -12.66
CA ARG A 358 17.93 -21.16 -13.10
C ARG A 358 16.77 -20.61 -12.27
N GLY A 359 15.71 -20.21 -12.93
CA GLY A 359 14.50 -19.67 -12.29
C GLY A 359 14.65 -18.25 -11.75
N THR A 360 15.78 -17.59 -11.98
CA THR A 360 15.99 -16.23 -11.48
C THR A 360 15.09 -15.22 -12.21
N CYS A 361 14.65 -14.20 -11.48
CA CYS A 361 14.07 -12.96 -12.03
C CYS A 361 15.14 -11.90 -12.28
N GLY A 362 16.40 -12.19 -11.93
CA GLY A 362 17.54 -11.29 -12.10
C GLY A 362 18.00 -10.63 -10.80
N LYS A 363 18.79 -9.57 -11.00
CA LYS A 363 19.37 -8.76 -9.94
C LYS A 363 18.77 -7.36 -9.91
N PRO A 364 18.83 -6.64 -8.78
CA PRO A 364 18.31 -5.28 -8.68
C PRO A 364 18.94 -4.35 -9.72
N ARG A 365 18.13 -3.58 -10.41
CA ARG A 365 18.67 -2.50 -11.25
C ARG A 365 19.21 -1.34 -10.38
N HIS A 366 20.08 -0.54 -10.95
CA HIS A 366 20.60 0.65 -10.28
C HIS A 366 19.47 1.63 -9.91
N GLY A 367 19.52 2.19 -8.72
CA GLY A 367 18.54 3.16 -8.21
C GLY A 367 17.25 2.53 -7.68
N VAL A 368 17.23 1.21 -7.47
CA VAL A 368 16.15 0.50 -6.78
C VAL A 368 16.70 -0.13 -5.52
N GLN A 369 16.00 0.06 -4.42
CA GLN A 369 16.25 -0.60 -3.16
C GLN A 369 15.20 -1.69 -2.96
N LEU A 370 15.65 -2.92 -2.71
CA LEU A 370 14.80 -4.09 -2.53
C LEU A 370 15.01 -4.69 -1.14
N LYS A 371 13.95 -5.21 -0.55
CA LYS A 371 13.97 -6.02 0.65
C LYS A 371 13.04 -7.20 0.49
N LEU A 372 13.37 -8.30 1.17
CA LEU A 372 12.44 -9.41 1.41
C LEU A 372 12.03 -9.35 2.87
N VAL A 373 10.73 -9.30 3.14
CA VAL A 373 10.22 -9.08 4.50
C VAL A 373 9.17 -10.12 4.88
N ASP A 374 9.07 -10.38 6.18
CA ASP A 374 8.03 -11.21 6.76
C ASP A 374 6.67 -10.48 6.89
N ALA A 375 5.70 -11.09 7.56
CA ALA A 375 4.37 -10.53 7.77
C ALA A 375 4.36 -9.26 8.67
N HIS A 376 5.48 -8.95 9.32
CA HIS A 376 5.68 -7.81 10.22
C HIS A 376 6.56 -6.73 9.60
N ASP A 377 6.90 -6.86 8.30
CA ASP A 377 7.82 -6.02 7.55
C ASP A 377 9.27 -6.05 8.08
N ALA A 378 9.65 -7.09 8.86
CA ALA A 378 11.03 -7.34 9.24
C ALA A 378 11.78 -8.05 8.10
N GLU A 379 13.01 -7.59 7.81
CA GLU A 379 13.80 -8.17 6.71
C GLU A 379 14.21 -9.60 7.05
N VAL A 380 13.93 -10.54 6.14
CA VAL A 380 14.30 -11.95 6.30
C VAL A 380 15.76 -12.19 5.88
N THR A 381 16.36 -13.27 6.35
CA THR A 381 17.76 -13.59 6.03
C THR A 381 17.90 -14.13 4.60
N THR A 382 19.10 -14.06 4.04
CA THR A 382 19.40 -14.59 2.71
C THR A 382 19.06 -16.09 2.65
N GLY A 383 18.29 -16.49 1.66
CA GLY A 383 17.80 -17.86 1.48
C GLY A 383 16.38 -18.09 2.00
N GLU A 384 15.88 -17.26 2.88
CA GLU A 384 14.49 -17.32 3.37
C GLU A 384 13.51 -16.65 2.39
N ILE A 385 12.24 -17.02 2.52
CA ILE A 385 11.14 -16.50 1.69
C ILE A 385 10.53 -15.31 2.40
N GLY A 386 10.41 -14.17 1.68
CA GLY A 386 9.74 -12.97 2.16
C GLY A 386 8.98 -12.24 1.06
N GLU A 387 8.07 -11.35 1.42
CA GLU A 387 7.42 -10.45 0.47
C GLU A 387 8.46 -9.49 -0.11
N LEU A 388 8.52 -9.39 -1.43
CA LEU A 388 9.35 -8.39 -2.10
C LEU A 388 8.74 -7.01 -1.90
N ILE A 389 9.50 -6.13 -1.25
CA ILE A 389 9.17 -4.72 -1.13
C ILE A 389 10.25 -3.86 -1.75
N LEU A 390 9.87 -2.71 -2.29
CA LEU A 390 10.82 -1.86 -2.97
C LEU A 390 10.51 -0.37 -2.87
N ARG A 391 11.57 0.43 -3.11
CA ARG A 391 11.50 1.87 -3.34
C ARG A 391 12.58 2.28 -4.32
N CYS A 392 12.41 3.43 -4.95
CA CYS A 392 13.35 3.96 -5.94
C CYS A 392 13.99 5.25 -5.44
N ASP A 393 15.26 5.46 -5.80
CA ASP A 393 16.02 6.67 -5.45
C ASP A 393 15.51 7.89 -6.22
N GLU A 394 15.03 7.69 -7.46
CA GLU A 394 14.48 8.77 -8.27
C GLU A 394 12.95 8.81 -8.12
N PRO A 395 12.35 10.00 -7.90
CA PRO A 395 10.91 10.15 -7.74
C PRO A 395 10.16 9.82 -9.04
N TRP A 396 8.91 9.36 -8.89
CA TRP A 396 7.96 9.10 -9.98
C TRP A 396 8.32 7.93 -10.91
N THR A 397 9.32 7.13 -10.55
CA THR A 397 9.73 5.94 -11.31
C THR A 397 8.84 4.73 -11.08
N LEU A 398 7.96 4.79 -10.09
CA LEU A 398 6.88 3.82 -9.84
C LEU A 398 5.52 4.48 -10.06
N SER A 399 4.46 3.68 -10.10
CA SER A 399 3.09 4.20 -10.18
C SER A 399 2.76 5.15 -9.04
N HIS A 400 1.84 6.09 -9.28
CA HIS A 400 1.36 7.01 -8.23
C HIS A 400 0.37 6.36 -7.27
N GLY A 401 -0.02 5.10 -7.53
CA GLY A 401 -1.07 4.38 -6.82
C GLY A 401 -2.23 4.00 -7.74
N TYR A 402 -3.42 3.90 -7.17
CA TYR A 402 -4.61 3.41 -7.87
C TYR A 402 -5.68 4.51 -8.00
N LEU A 403 -6.23 4.65 -9.19
CA LEU A 403 -7.24 5.63 -9.53
C LEU A 403 -8.47 5.47 -8.63
N ASN A 404 -8.86 6.56 -7.95
CA ASN A 404 -10.02 6.60 -7.05
C ASN A 404 -10.06 5.45 -6.02
N ASP A 405 -8.88 4.87 -5.68
CA ASP A 405 -8.74 3.84 -4.65
C ASP A 405 -7.56 4.16 -3.71
N PRO A 406 -7.72 5.16 -2.83
CA PRO A 406 -6.69 5.55 -1.87
C PRO A 406 -6.40 4.45 -0.85
N ILE A 407 -7.36 3.58 -0.55
CA ILE A 407 -7.20 2.46 0.38
C ILE A 407 -6.23 1.43 -0.18
N ALA A 408 -6.43 1.01 -1.44
CA ALA A 408 -5.50 0.10 -2.09
C ALA A 408 -4.12 0.73 -2.26
N THR A 409 -4.07 2.03 -2.57
CA THR A 409 -2.80 2.78 -2.68
C THR A 409 -2.03 2.76 -1.36
N ALA A 410 -2.68 3.13 -0.26
CA ALA A 410 -2.04 3.12 1.07
C ALA A 410 -1.62 1.72 1.51
N LYS A 411 -2.40 0.68 1.15
CA LYS A 411 -2.04 -0.71 1.44
C LYS A 411 -0.79 -1.16 0.68
N ALA A 412 -0.64 -0.72 -0.57
CA ALA A 412 0.53 -1.03 -1.38
C ALA A 412 1.78 -0.23 -0.95
N TRP A 413 1.58 1.00 -0.43
CA TRP A 413 2.65 1.89 0.02
C TRP A 413 2.71 2.00 1.55
N ARG A 414 2.87 0.89 2.26
CA ARG A 414 3.04 0.92 3.71
C ARG A 414 4.51 1.01 4.11
N ASN A 415 4.79 1.64 5.25
CA ASN A 415 6.15 1.80 5.80
C ASN A 415 7.16 2.43 4.83
N GLN A 416 6.69 3.31 3.90
CA GLN A 416 7.51 3.98 2.86
C GLN A 416 8.09 3.02 1.80
N TRP A 417 7.58 1.79 1.72
CA TRP A 417 7.95 0.79 0.73
C TRP A 417 6.71 0.40 -0.09
N PHE A 418 6.94 0.14 -1.36
CA PHE A 418 5.90 -0.48 -2.19
C PHE A 418 5.93 -1.99 -1.96
N HIS A 419 4.79 -2.54 -1.56
CA HIS A 419 4.56 -3.96 -1.31
C HIS A 419 3.99 -4.61 -2.56
N THR A 420 4.74 -5.54 -3.13
CA THR A 420 4.34 -6.19 -4.39
C THR A 420 3.21 -7.20 -4.18
N GLY A 421 3.10 -7.79 -3.01
CA GLY A 421 2.23 -8.93 -2.73
C GLY A 421 2.76 -10.23 -3.33
N ASP A 422 4.01 -10.22 -3.81
CA ASP A 422 4.71 -11.37 -4.39
C ASP A 422 5.85 -11.81 -3.44
N LEU A 423 5.96 -13.12 -3.23
CA LEU A 423 6.97 -13.73 -2.38
C LEU A 423 8.20 -14.10 -3.21
N PHE A 424 9.35 -13.78 -2.67
CA PHE A 424 10.65 -14.03 -3.29
C PHE A 424 11.61 -14.69 -2.33
N ARG A 425 12.65 -15.31 -2.87
CA ARG A 425 13.85 -15.75 -2.19
C ARG A 425 15.05 -15.09 -2.85
N ARG A 426 16.07 -14.74 -2.09
CA ARG A 426 17.34 -14.17 -2.56
C ARG A 426 18.47 -15.13 -2.25
N ASP A 427 19.38 -15.38 -3.20
CA ASP A 427 20.61 -16.13 -2.94
C ASP A 427 21.77 -15.23 -2.51
N ALA A 428 22.93 -15.85 -2.23
CA ALA A 428 24.13 -15.15 -1.79
C ALA A 428 24.77 -14.25 -2.87
N GLU A 429 24.44 -14.49 -4.14
CA GLU A 429 24.89 -13.73 -5.30
C GLU A 429 23.93 -12.61 -5.71
N ASP A 430 22.93 -12.31 -4.88
CA ASP A 430 21.86 -11.30 -5.13
C ASP A 430 20.97 -11.61 -6.33
N ASN A 431 20.80 -12.89 -6.71
CA ASN A 431 19.74 -13.26 -7.61
C ASN A 431 18.43 -13.42 -6.84
N TYR A 432 17.36 -12.90 -7.41
CA TYR A 432 16.02 -12.99 -6.86
C TYR A 432 15.20 -14.02 -7.60
N TYR A 433 14.44 -14.81 -6.85
CA TYR A 433 13.60 -15.90 -7.36
C TYR A 433 12.17 -15.69 -6.91
N PHE A 434 11.25 -15.63 -7.85
CA PHE A 434 9.83 -15.62 -7.55
C PHE A 434 9.40 -16.97 -6.97
N VAL A 435 8.70 -16.94 -5.85
CA VAL A 435 8.24 -18.16 -5.17
C VAL A 435 6.73 -18.34 -5.36
N ASP A 436 5.93 -17.35 -5.00
CA ASP A 436 4.47 -17.35 -5.16
C ASP A 436 3.89 -15.96 -4.86
N ARG A 437 2.58 -15.84 -4.92
CA ARG A 437 1.86 -14.71 -4.36
C ARG A 437 1.51 -14.96 -2.90
N VAL A 438 1.61 -13.92 -2.07
CA VAL A 438 1.24 -13.98 -0.64
C VAL A 438 -0.15 -14.61 -0.43
N LYS A 439 -1.06 -14.46 -1.40
CA LYS A 439 -2.46 -14.94 -1.34
C LYS A 439 -2.66 -16.34 -1.89
N ASP A 440 -1.74 -16.85 -2.69
CA ASP A 440 -1.84 -18.13 -3.35
C ASP A 440 -1.02 -19.21 -2.63
N MET A 441 -0.19 -18.81 -1.66
CA MET A 441 0.52 -19.70 -0.75
C MET A 441 -0.46 -20.60 0.02
N ILE A 442 -0.21 -21.89 0.03
CA ILE A 442 -1.03 -22.89 0.71
C ILE A 442 -0.36 -23.23 2.04
N ARG A 443 -1.05 -23.04 3.17
CA ARG A 443 -0.55 -23.36 4.51
C ARG A 443 -1.03 -24.72 4.98
N ARG A 444 -0.12 -25.69 5.01
CA ARG A 444 -0.45 -27.05 5.39
C ARG A 444 0.52 -27.60 6.44
N ARG A 445 0.00 -27.94 7.62
CA ARG A 445 0.76 -28.56 8.73
C ARG A 445 1.98 -27.73 9.19
N GLY A 446 1.81 -26.42 9.21
CA GLY A 446 2.88 -25.48 9.55
C GLY A 446 3.85 -25.16 8.42
N GLU A 447 3.76 -25.84 7.27
CA GLU A 447 4.59 -25.61 6.10
C GLU A 447 3.90 -24.66 5.09
N ASN A 448 4.69 -23.80 4.47
CA ASN A 448 4.26 -22.93 3.39
C ASN A 448 4.56 -23.63 2.05
N ILE A 449 3.53 -23.92 1.29
CA ILE A 449 3.62 -24.60 -0.01
C ILE A 449 3.41 -23.56 -1.11
N SER A 450 4.39 -23.44 -2.00
CA SER A 450 4.23 -22.63 -3.22
C SER A 450 3.27 -23.32 -4.18
N SER A 451 2.17 -22.66 -4.50
CA SER A 451 1.24 -23.15 -5.51
C SER A 451 1.91 -23.27 -6.88
N PHE A 452 2.85 -22.38 -7.18
CA PHE A 452 3.63 -22.38 -8.42
C PHE A 452 4.54 -23.60 -8.55
N GLU A 453 5.22 -24.01 -7.47
CA GLU A 453 6.05 -25.23 -7.47
C GLU A 453 5.21 -26.47 -7.66
N VAL A 454 4.04 -26.58 -7.02
CA VAL A 454 3.11 -27.68 -7.21
C VAL A 454 2.60 -27.71 -8.66
N GLU A 455 2.24 -26.57 -9.22
CA GLU A 455 1.76 -26.46 -10.62
C GLU A 455 2.82 -26.88 -11.64
N ALA A 456 4.10 -26.52 -11.42
CA ALA A 456 5.19 -26.92 -12.28
C ALA A 456 5.30 -28.45 -12.38
N GLU A 457 5.19 -29.16 -11.25
CA GLU A 457 5.24 -30.62 -11.21
C GLU A 457 3.97 -31.28 -11.75
N LEU A 458 2.80 -30.66 -11.56
CA LEU A 458 1.55 -31.13 -12.18
C LEU A 458 1.59 -31.02 -13.70
N LEU A 459 2.15 -29.92 -14.25
CA LEU A 459 2.32 -29.72 -15.69
C LEU A 459 3.31 -30.69 -16.31
N ALA A 460 4.27 -31.19 -15.55
CA ALA A 460 5.23 -32.20 -16.01
C ALA A 460 4.59 -33.60 -16.17
N PHE A 461 3.38 -33.83 -15.65
CA PHE A 461 2.69 -35.11 -15.82
C PHE A 461 2.17 -35.27 -17.25
N PRO A 462 2.48 -36.42 -17.95
CA PRO A 462 2.06 -36.63 -19.31
C PRO A 462 0.56 -36.50 -19.52
N GLY A 463 0.16 -35.72 -20.50
CA GLY A 463 -1.24 -35.50 -20.85
C GLY A 463 -1.93 -34.34 -20.13
N VAL A 464 -1.26 -33.64 -19.24
CA VAL A 464 -1.77 -32.39 -18.65
C VAL A 464 -1.53 -31.23 -19.60
N GLN A 465 -2.58 -30.49 -19.92
CA GLN A 465 -2.53 -29.27 -20.73
C GLN A 465 -2.38 -28.01 -19.85
N ALA A 466 -3.12 -27.94 -18.74
CA ALA A 466 -3.06 -26.85 -17.79
C ALA A 466 -3.29 -27.35 -16.37
N ALA A 467 -2.64 -26.71 -15.40
CA ALA A 467 -2.74 -27.07 -13.99
C ALA A 467 -2.86 -25.82 -13.12
N ALA A 468 -3.60 -25.94 -12.01
CA ALA A 468 -3.65 -24.96 -10.93
C ALA A 468 -3.64 -25.69 -9.59
N ALA A 469 -2.90 -25.16 -8.63
CA ALA A 469 -2.93 -25.59 -7.24
C ALA A 469 -3.52 -24.49 -6.36
N VAL A 470 -4.52 -24.84 -5.55
CA VAL A 470 -5.20 -23.89 -4.66
C VAL A 470 -5.39 -24.47 -3.27
N ALA A 471 -5.40 -23.59 -2.27
CA ALA A 471 -5.76 -23.95 -0.91
C ALA A 471 -7.28 -24.25 -0.83
N VAL A 472 -7.63 -25.33 -0.17
CA VAL A 472 -9.02 -25.65 0.23
C VAL A 472 -9.03 -26.07 1.70
N ALA A 473 -10.12 -25.77 2.41
CA ALA A 473 -10.25 -26.16 3.82
C ALA A 473 -10.14 -27.67 3.97
N GLY A 474 -9.22 -28.13 4.81
CA GLY A 474 -9.03 -29.53 5.18
C GLY A 474 -9.67 -29.87 6.52
N ASP A 475 -9.61 -31.17 6.90
CA ASP A 475 -10.05 -31.66 8.18
C ASP A 475 -9.14 -31.08 9.29
N GLY A 476 -9.70 -30.33 10.24
CA GLY A 476 -8.94 -29.74 11.36
C GLY A 476 -8.56 -28.28 11.25
N GLY A 477 -9.07 -27.55 10.24
CA GLY A 477 -8.95 -26.10 10.15
C GLY A 477 -7.65 -25.59 9.47
N GLU A 478 -6.83 -26.50 8.93
CA GLU A 478 -5.68 -26.19 8.07
C GLU A 478 -6.04 -26.33 6.58
N ASP A 479 -5.23 -25.71 5.72
CA ASP A 479 -5.39 -25.87 4.27
C ASP A 479 -4.95 -27.25 3.79
N GLU A 480 -5.58 -27.74 2.75
CA GLU A 480 -5.16 -28.87 1.94
C GLU A 480 -4.94 -28.44 0.49
N VAL A 481 -4.07 -29.14 -0.23
CA VAL A 481 -3.77 -28.87 -1.63
C VAL A 481 -4.84 -29.51 -2.51
N LEU A 482 -5.55 -28.68 -3.29
CA LEU A 482 -6.40 -29.10 -4.40
C LEU A 482 -5.67 -28.81 -5.74
N ALA A 483 -5.36 -29.86 -6.48
CA ALA A 483 -4.90 -29.76 -7.87
C ALA A 483 -6.11 -29.77 -8.82
N VAL A 484 -6.19 -28.74 -9.67
CA VAL A 484 -7.19 -28.67 -10.76
C VAL A 484 -6.46 -28.79 -12.08
N LEU A 485 -6.88 -29.73 -12.94
CA LEU A 485 -6.17 -30.10 -14.16
C LEU A 485 -7.09 -30.01 -15.38
N THR A 486 -6.54 -29.56 -16.49
CA THR A 486 -7.17 -29.70 -17.82
C THR A 486 -6.33 -30.69 -18.64
N PRO A 487 -6.94 -31.79 -19.17
CA PRO A 487 -6.22 -32.74 -19.99
C PRO A 487 -5.98 -32.20 -21.42
N GLN A 488 -4.96 -32.75 -22.07
CA GLN A 488 -4.79 -32.59 -23.52
C GLN A 488 -5.95 -33.28 -24.25
N ALA A 489 -6.24 -32.82 -25.48
CA ALA A 489 -7.34 -33.36 -26.27
C ALA A 489 -7.22 -34.88 -26.45
N GLY A 490 -8.27 -35.61 -26.09
CA GLY A 490 -8.34 -37.08 -26.21
C GLY A 490 -7.61 -37.85 -25.09
N VAL A 491 -7.05 -37.17 -24.08
CA VAL A 491 -6.36 -37.80 -22.95
C VAL A 491 -7.27 -37.85 -21.72
N THR A 492 -7.29 -39.02 -21.05
CA THR A 492 -7.90 -39.17 -19.74
C THR A 492 -6.82 -39.26 -18.68
N LEU A 493 -6.90 -38.39 -17.67
CA LEU A 493 -5.93 -38.34 -16.59
C LEU A 493 -6.33 -39.25 -15.44
N ASP A 494 -5.41 -40.08 -14.98
CA ASP A 494 -5.59 -40.92 -13.79
C ASP A 494 -4.95 -40.21 -12.56
N ALA A 495 -5.79 -39.86 -11.59
CA ALA A 495 -5.36 -39.19 -10.38
C ALA A 495 -4.40 -40.04 -9.54
N THR A 496 -4.55 -41.36 -9.53
CA THR A 496 -3.64 -42.26 -8.81
C THR A 496 -2.27 -42.28 -9.45
N ALA A 497 -2.21 -42.42 -10.77
CA ALA A 497 -0.96 -42.37 -11.52
C ALA A 497 -0.25 -40.99 -11.35
N LEU A 498 -1.01 -39.88 -11.34
CA LEU A 498 -0.50 -38.56 -11.05
C LEU A 498 0.18 -38.52 -9.66
N ILE A 499 -0.48 -38.96 -8.61
CA ILE A 499 0.11 -38.97 -7.26
C ILE A 499 1.40 -39.76 -7.22
N ARG A 500 1.44 -40.95 -7.86
CA ARG A 500 2.66 -41.77 -7.94
C ARG A 500 3.78 -41.08 -8.71
N PHE A 501 3.45 -40.34 -9.73
CA PHE A 501 4.41 -39.51 -10.50
C PHE A 501 5.01 -38.41 -9.63
N LEU A 502 4.20 -37.80 -8.76
CA LEU A 502 4.63 -36.68 -7.88
C LEU A 502 5.45 -37.15 -6.69
N GLU A 503 5.25 -38.40 -6.19
CA GLU A 503 5.94 -38.90 -4.99
C GLU A 503 7.47 -38.75 -5.00
N PRO A 504 8.21 -39.10 -6.08
CA PRO A 504 9.65 -38.94 -6.12
C PRO A 504 10.12 -37.50 -6.46
N ARG A 505 9.18 -36.59 -6.78
CA ARG A 505 9.46 -35.28 -7.37
C ARG A 505 9.23 -34.13 -6.41
N MET A 506 8.42 -34.31 -5.37
CA MET A 506 8.12 -33.27 -4.39
C MET A 506 7.96 -33.81 -2.99
N ALA A 507 8.08 -32.95 -1.98
CA ALA A 507 7.93 -33.32 -0.60
C ALA A 507 6.51 -33.82 -0.29
N ALA A 508 6.37 -34.77 0.61
CA ALA A 508 5.09 -35.43 0.91
C ALA A 508 3.98 -34.47 1.35
N TYR A 509 4.33 -33.35 1.99
CA TYR A 509 3.37 -32.33 2.41
C TYR A 509 2.86 -31.47 1.23
N MET A 510 3.59 -31.38 0.11
CA MET A 510 3.22 -30.64 -1.09
C MET A 510 2.28 -31.45 -2.00
N ILE A 511 2.28 -32.78 -1.89
CA ILE A 511 1.49 -33.67 -2.75
C ILE A 511 -0.01 -33.42 -2.53
N PRO A 512 -0.79 -33.16 -3.58
CA PRO A 512 -2.21 -32.87 -3.47
C PRO A 512 -2.99 -33.97 -2.74
N ARG A 513 -3.89 -33.57 -1.85
CA ARG A 513 -4.92 -34.46 -1.31
C ARG A 513 -6.06 -34.59 -2.30
N TYR A 514 -6.44 -33.50 -2.93
CA TYR A 514 -7.59 -33.44 -3.83
C TYR A 514 -7.12 -33.20 -5.26
N VAL A 515 -7.74 -33.92 -6.20
CA VAL A 515 -7.50 -33.76 -7.64
C VAL A 515 -8.86 -33.59 -8.34
N ARG A 516 -9.00 -32.55 -9.13
CA ARG A 516 -10.18 -32.29 -9.97
C ARG A 516 -9.77 -32.09 -11.42
N VAL A 517 -10.43 -32.80 -12.32
CA VAL A 517 -10.21 -32.67 -13.77
C VAL A 517 -11.36 -31.86 -14.35
N VAL A 518 -11.01 -30.77 -15.05
CA VAL A 518 -11.98 -29.86 -15.68
C VAL A 518 -11.74 -29.78 -17.18
N SER A 519 -12.80 -29.55 -17.95
CA SER A 519 -12.70 -29.43 -19.41
C SER A 519 -11.99 -28.16 -19.87
N ALA A 520 -12.03 -27.10 -19.06
CA ALA A 520 -11.32 -25.85 -19.31
C ALA A 520 -11.06 -25.11 -17.98
N MET A 521 -9.90 -24.47 -17.87
CA MET A 521 -9.59 -23.57 -16.75
C MET A 521 -10.37 -22.25 -16.84
N PRO A 522 -10.81 -21.67 -15.71
CA PRO A 522 -11.24 -20.28 -15.71
C PRO A 522 -10.01 -19.40 -15.97
N LEU A 523 -10.06 -18.62 -17.06
CA LEU A 523 -8.95 -17.78 -17.49
C LEU A 523 -9.34 -16.31 -17.47
N THR A 524 -8.41 -15.45 -17.02
CA THR A 524 -8.52 -14.03 -17.26
C THR A 524 -8.42 -13.74 -18.77
N PRO A 525 -8.86 -12.55 -19.24
CA PRO A 525 -8.68 -12.15 -20.64
C PRO A 525 -7.22 -12.12 -21.10
N THR A 526 -6.28 -12.05 -20.14
CA THR A 526 -4.81 -12.13 -20.40
C THR A 526 -4.27 -13.55 -20.29
N GLN A 527 -5.14 -14.57 -20.37
CA GLN A 527 -4.80 -16.00 -20.35
C GLN A 527 -4.14 -16.49 -19.05
N LYS A 528 -4.38 -15.80 -17.92
CA LYS A 528 -3.95 -16.26 -16.57
C LYS A 528 -5.10 -17.03 -15.91
N ILE A 529 -4.77 -18.12 -15.23
CA ILE A 529 -5.76 -18.91 -14.47
C ILE A 529 -6.31 -18.08 -13.30
N GLU A 530 -7.63 -18.02 -13.18
CA GLU A 530 -8.32 -17.35 -12.08
C GLU A 530 -8.42 -18.25 -10.86
N LYS A 531 -7.31 -18.43 -10.13
CA LYS A 531 -7.22 -19.29 -8.93
C LYS A 531 -8.28 -18.97 -7.87
N HIS A 532 -8.70 -17.72 -7.76
CA HIS A 532 -9.76 -17.32 -6.82
C HIS A 532 -11.11 -17.98 -7.14
N VAL A 533 -11.44 -18.17 -8.42
CA VAL A 533 -12.64 -18.89 -8.85
C VAL A 533 -12.55 -20.35 -8.45
N LEU A 534 -11.40 -21.00 -8.70
CA LEU A 534 -11.17 -22.39 -8.32
C LEU A 534 -11.23 -22.58 -6.80
N ARG A 535 -10.66 -21.65 -6.06
CA ARG A 535 -10.69 -21.65 -4.58
C ARG A 535 -12.10 -21.47 -4.03
N SER A 536 -12.91 -20.59 -4.62
CA SER A 536 -14.31 -20.38 -4.22
C SER A 536 -15.22 -21.57 -4.52
N GLN A 537 -14.93 -22.33 -5.59
CA GLN A 537 -15.62 -23.56 -5.93
C GLN A 537 -15.28 -24.68 -4.94
N GLY A 538 -14.05 -24.68 -4.38
CA GLY A 538 -13.62 -25.66 -3.39
C GLY A 538 -13.67 -27.11 -3.86
N ILE A 539 -13.97 -28.00 -2.93
CA ILE A 539 -14.13 -29.44 -3.17
C ILE A 539 -15.53 -29.68 -3.73
N THR A 540 -15.62 -30.14 -4.96
CA THR A 540 -16.87 -30.45 -5.66
C THR A 540 -17.14 -31.97 -5.69
N ALA A 541 -18.33 -32.38 -6.11
CA ALA A 541 -18.70 -33.81 -6.13
C ALA A 541 -17.83 -34.67 -7.08
N ASP A 542 -17.23 -34.08 -8.10
CA ASP A 542 -16.31 -34.68 -9.06
C ASP A 542 -14.84 -34.60 -8.61
N THR A 543 -14.55 -34.07 -7.42
CA THR A 543 -13.20 -34.01 -6.87
C THR A 543 -12.77 -35.35 -6.31
N TRP A 544 -11.70 -35.92 -6.83
CA TRP A 544 -11.08 -37.13 -6.31
C TRP A 544 -10.30 -36.84 -5.02
N ASP A 545 -10.52 -37.63 -3.98
CA ASP A 545 -9.83 -37.54 -2.68
C ASP A 545 -8.87 -38.69 -2.51
N ARG A 546 -7.57 -38.39 -2.43
CA ARG A 546 -6.50 -39.36 -2.22
C ARG A 546 -6.69 -40.25 -0.99
N GLN A 547 -7.15 -39.66 0.12
CA GLN A 547 -7.34 -40.41 1.38
C GLN A 547 -8.52 -41.38 1.27
N ARG A 548 -9.62 -40.97 0.65
CA ARG A 548 -10.77 -41.84 0.40
C ARG A 548 -10.43 -42.96 -0.58
N ALA A 549 -9.55 -42.69 -1.54
CA ALA A 549 -9.05 -43.68 -2.48
C ALA A 549 -8.00 -44.65 -1.88
N GLY A 550 -7.63 -44.48 -0.61
CA GLY A 550 -6.66 -45.32 0.07
C GLY A 550 -5.21 -45.18 -0.42
N VAL A 551 -4.90 -44.12 -1.20
CA VAL A 551 -3.56 -43.89 -1.76
C VAL A 551 -2.68 -43.21 -0.71
N LYS A 552 -1.75 -44.00 -0.14
CA LYS A 552 -0.78 -43.50 0.85
C LYS A 552 0.47 -42.96 0.16
N VAL A 553 0.99 -41.82 0.64
CA VAL A 553 2.28 -41.23 0.24
C VAL A 553 3.30 -41.56 1.31
N ALA A 554 4.42 -42.15 0.90
CA ALA A 554 5.51 -42.50 1.81
C ALA A 554 6.20 -41.21 2.31
N ARG A 555 6.40 -41.09 3.63
CA ARG A 555 7.23 -40.01 4.21
C ARG A 555 8.70 -40.43 4.08
N SER A 556 9.54 -39.61 3.49
CA SER A 556 10.97 -39.86 3.47
C SER A 556 11.57 -39.76 4.89
N GLN A 557 12.65 -40.54 5.19
CA GLN A 557 13.33 -40.42 6.49
C GLN A 557 13.95 -39.03 6.74
N LEU A 558 14.13 -38.23 5.70
CA LEU A 558 14.58 -36.84 5.78
C LEU A 558 13.49 -35.87 6.25
N ASP A 559 12.22 -36.16 5.95
CA ASP A 559 11.08 -35.36 6.42
C ASP A 559 10.84 -35.52 7.96
N GLN A 560 11.48 -36.48 8.60
CA GLN A 560 11.40 -36.71 10.06
C GLN A 560 12.47 -35.95 10.85
N ARG A 561 13.49 -35.35 10.20
CA ARG A 561 14.58 -34.61 10.87
C ARG A 561 14.28 -33.13 11.14
N GLY A 562 13.17 -32.60 10.70
CA GLY A 562 12.71 -31.24 11.01
C GLY A 562 12.19 -31.03 12.45
N GLN A 563 12.18 -32.08 13.30
CA GLN A 563 11.73 -32.02 14.71
C GLN A 563 12.81 -32.40 15.73
N SER A 564 14.09 -32.34 15.43
CA SER A 564 15.12 -32.53 16.43
C SER A 564 15.72 -31.21 16.87
N SER A 565 15.27 -30.74 18.02
CA SER A 565 15.89 -29.74 18.87
C SER A 565 17.40 -29.89 18.98
N LEU A 566 18.11 -28.77 18.89
CA LEU A 566 19.51 -28.60 19.32
C LEU A 566 19.63 -28.91 20.82
N PRO A 567 20.74 -29.51 21.29
CA PRO A 567 20.92 -29.86 22.70
C PRO A 567 21.24 -28.61 23.53
N VAL A 568 20.41 -28.29 24.47
CA VAL A 568 20.71 -27.37 25.56
C VAL A 568 21.40 -28.18 26.67
N GLY A 569 22.58 -27.70 27.07
CA GLY A 569 23.40 -28.33 28.12
C GLY A 569 22.75 -28.26 29.49
N ASN A 570 23.11 -29.28 30.24
CA ASN A 570 22.91 -29.60 31.64
C ASN A 570 22.47 -28.47 32.59
N SER A 571 21.35 -28.68 33.27
CA SER A 571 21.17 -28.33 34.68
C SER A 571 20.20 -29.31 35.35
N LEU A 572 20.54 -29.61 36.61
CA LEU A 572 20.10 -30.65 37.53
C LEU A 572 18.58 -30.73 37.82
N PRO A 573 18.10 -31.86 38.41
CA PRO A 573 16.71 -32.20 38.47
C PRO A 573 16.01 -31.62 39.70
N LEU A 574 14.73 -31.31 39.55
CA LEU A 574 13.77 -31.23 40.64
C LEU A 574 12.54 -32.05 40.28
N ASP A 575 12.48 -33.17 40.94
CA ASP A 575 11.29 -34.02 41.06
C ASP A 575 10.13 -33.21 41.65
N HIS A 576 8.98 -33.25 41.01
CA HIS A 576 7.75 -33.66 41.66
C HIS A 576 6.66 -33.91 40.62
N VAL A 577 6.24 -35.12 40.61
CA VAL A 577 5.08 -35.76 39.96
C VAL A 577 3.80 -35.06 40.36
N VAL A 578 2.93 -34.73 39.36
CA VAL A 578 1.50 -34.98 39.46
C VAL A 578 0.95 -35.38 38.10
N SER A 579 0.66 -36.63 37.99
CA SER A 579 -0.19 -37.26 36.99
C SER A 579 -1.64 -36.82 37.18
N GLY A 580 -2.33 -36.53 36.11
CA GLY A 580 -3.79 -36.36 36.15
C GLY A 580 -4.34 -35.71 34.90
N GLN A 581 -4.42 -36.42 33.79
CA GLN A 581 -5.33 -36.02 32.71
C GLN A 581 -6.74 -36.30 33.15
N THR A 582 -7.50 -35.26 33.47
CA THR A 582 -8.95 -35.29 33.54
C THR A 582 -9.52 -34.71 32.24
N PRO A 583 -10.60 -35.32 31.69
CA PRO A 583 -11.26 -34.80 30.47
C PRO A 583 -11.85 -33.37 30.75
N PRO A 584 -12.04 -32.53 29.73
CA PRO A 584 -12.50 -31.17 29.94
C PRO A 584 -13.89 -31.18 30.59
N THR A 585 -13.94 -30.65 31.80
CA THR A 585 -15.17 -30.35 32.53
C THR A 585 -16.07 -29.43 31.68
N PRO A 586 -17.41 -29.60 31.68
CA PRO A 586 -18.32 -28.69 31.03
C PRO A 586 -18.10 -27.29 31.58
N LEU A 587 -17.97 -26.31 30.69
CA LEU A 587 -17.73 -24.90 30.99
C LEU A 587 -18.80 -24.41 32.00
N THR A 588 -18.49 -24.43 33.27
CA THR A 588 -19.18 -23.67 34.30
C THR A 588 -19.07 -22.20 33.93
N SER A 589 -20.14 -21.41 34.07
CA SER A 589 -20.19 -19.99 33.76
C SER A 589 -18.96 -19.30 34.33
N LEU A 590 -18.18 -18.63 33.44
CA LEU A 590 -17.01 -17.89 33.86
C LEU A 590 -17.50 -16.75 34.78
N VAL A 591 -17.15 -16.81 36.04
CA VAL A 591 -17.44 -15.74 37.01
C VAL A 591 -16.53 -14.56 36.67
N TRP A 592 -17.03 -13.32 36.76
CA TRP A 592 -16.25 -12.13 36.55
C TRP A 592 -14.99 -12.14 37.42
N PRO A 593 -13.80 -12.14 36.81
CA PRO A 593 -12.55 -12.36 37.57
C PRO A 593 -11.99 -11.09 38.20
N GLY A 594 -12.63 -9.96 38.00
CA GLY A 594 -12.17 -8.67 38.55
C GLY A 594 -12.42 -8.54 40.05
N ALA A 595 -11.63 -7.68 40.70
CA ALA A 595 -11.74 -7.37 42.12
C ALA A 595 -12.52 -6.09 42.31
N SER A 596 -13.53 -6.10 43.15
CA SER A 596 -14.26 -4.88 43.52
C SER A 596 -13.34 -3.85 44.18
N LYS A 597 -13.35 -2.62 43.67
CA LYS A 597 -12.58 -1.48 44.14
C LYS A 597 -13.50 -0.44 44.73
N GLN A 598 -12.97 0.41 45.60
CA GLN A 598 -13.68 1.56 46.10
C GLN A 598 -13.41 2.80 45.25
N GLY A 599 -14.44 3.57 44.95
CA GLY A 599 -14.38 4.82 44.17
C GLY A 599 -15.75 5.17 43.61
N GLN A 600 -15.80 6.20 42.75
CA GLN A 600 -17.04 6.70 42.15
C GLN A 600 -17.68 5.72 41.19
N LEU A 601 -16.88 4.79 40.65
CA LEU A 601 -17.34 3.75 39.74
C LEU A 601 -17.37 2.36 40.41
N THR A 602 -17.49 2.28 41.71
CA THR A 602 -17.65 1.01 42.44
C THR A 602 -18.81 0.20 41.88
N GLY A 603 -18.54 -1.06 41.53
CA GLY A 603 -19.51 -1.98 40.95
C GLY A 603 -19.67 -1.92 39.43
N VAL A 604 -19.10 -0.92 38.75
CA VAL A 604 -19.08 -0.84 37.30
C VAL A 604 -18.05 -1.83 36.72
N LYS A 605 -18.50 -2.71 35.84
CA LYS A 605 -17.68 -3.75 35.16
C LYS A 605 -17.28 -3.32 33.77
N VAL A 606 -15.98 -3.20 33.55
CA VAL A 606 -15.42 -2.78 32.26
C VAL A 606 -14.65 -3.93 31.62
N LEU A 607 -15.05 -4.33 30.43
CA LEU A 607 -14.35 -5.31 29.60
C LEU A 607 -13.49 -4.58 28.59
N GLU A 608 -12.16 -4.67 28.72
CA GLU A 608 -11.21 -4.06 27.82
C GLU A 608 -10.59 -5.12 26.91
N PHE A 609 -10.46 -4.83 25.62
CA PHE A 609 -9.64 -5.62 24.70
C PHE A 609 -8.26 -4.97 24.57
N ALA A 610 -7.21 -5.72 24.90
CA ALA A 610 -5.84 -5.22 24.91
C ALA A 610 -5.46 -4.53 23.61
N GLY A 611 -4.87 -3.38 23.70
CA GLY A 611 -4.42 -2.52 22.61
C GLY A 611 -3.20 -1.70 23.01
N LEU A 612 -2.87 -0.71 22.21
CA LEU A 612 -1.81 0.27 22.45
C LEU A 612 -2.42 1.67 22.56
N GLY A 613 -1.80 2.55 23.36
CA GLY A 613 -2.13 3.96 23.42
C GLY A 613 -3.44 4.27 24.18
N PRO A 614 -4.47 4.85 23.51
CA PRO A 614 -5.58 5.51 24.20
C PRO A 614 -6.53 4.57 24.95
N VAL A 615 -6.74 3.32 24.49
CA VAL A 615 -7.64 2.38 25.19
C VAL A 615 -7.06 1.94 26.53
N PRO A 616 -5.80 1.49 26.63
CA PRO A 616 -5.15 1.22 27.92
C PRO A 616 -5.20 2.41 28.88
N PHE A 617 -4.95 3.61 28.39
CA PHE A 617 -5.01 4.81 29.23
C PHE A 617 -6.45 5.08 29.72
N CYS A 618 -7.46 4.93 28.86
CA CYS A 618 -8.86 5.03 29.26
C CYS A 618 -9.23 3.98 30.32
N GLY A 619 -8.84 2.71 30.12
CA GLY A 619 -9.07 1.63 31.10
C GLY A 619 -8.39 1.90 32.42
N MET A 620 -7.17 2.47 32.44
CA MET A 620 -6.48 2.90 33.65
C MET A 620 -7.27 3.99 34.39
N LEU A 621 -7.76 5.01 33.69
CA LEU A 621 -8.55 6.09 34.29
C LEU A 621 -9.85 5.58 34.95
N LEU A 622 -10.59 4.70 34.26
CA LEU A 622 -11.81 4.10 34.81
C LEU A 622 -11.48 3.23 36.03
N SER A 623 -10.37 2.50 35.99
CA SER A 623 -9.88 1.71 37.12
C SER A 623 -9.46 2.58 38.32
N ASP A 624 -8.79 3.70 38.08
CA ASP A 624 -8.40 4.67 39.13
C ASP A 624 -9.63 5.29 39.78
N MET A 625 -10.75 5.43 39.11
CA MET A 625 -12.04 5.86 39.63
C MET A 625 -12.85 4.74 40.30
N GLY A 626 -12.34 3.52 40.41
CA GLY A 626 -12.97 2.43 41.13
C GLY A 626 -13.73 1.40 40.28
N ALA A 627 -13.72 1.50 38.95
CA ALA A 627 -14.30 0.50 38.09
C ALA A 627 -13.52 -0.82 38.16
N ASP A 628 -14.25 -1.92 37.99
CA ASP A 628 -13.70 -3.26 37.94
C ASP A 628 -13.34 -3.63 36.48
N VAL A 629 -12.09 -3.39 36.10
CA VAL A 629 -11.61 -3.53 34.71
C VAL A 629 -10.96 -4.87 34.47
N VAL A 630 -11.53 -5.66 33.58
CA VAL A 630 -10.99 -6.91 33.06
C VAL A 630 -10.45 -6.68 31.65
N CYS A 631 -9.14 -6.90 31.45
CA CYS A 631 -8.48 -6.75 30.18
C CYS A 631 -8.22 -8.11 29.54
N ILE A 632 -8.74 -8.35 28.33
CA ILE A 632 -8.48 -9.54 27.54
C ILE A 632 -7.18 -9.34 26.75
N ASP A 633 -6.19 -10.13 27.08
CA ASP A 633 -4.88 -10.19 26.41
C ASP A 633 -4.77 -11.39 25.46
N ARG A 634 -3.80 -11.33 24.56
CA ARG A 634 -3.40 -12.50 23.76
C ARG A 634 -2.62 -13.48 24.64
N PRO A 635 -2.72 -14.79 24.41
CA PRO A 635 -1.86 -15.76 25.06
C PRO A 635 -0.37 -15.41 24.92
N GLY A 636 0.37 -15.50 26.02
CA GLY A 636 1.79 -15.19 26.07
C GLY A 636 2.14 -13.71 26.23
N THR A 637 1.18 -12.81 26.35
CA THR A 637 1.46 -11.39 26.64
C THR A 637 2.06 -11.23 28.04
N VAL A 638 3.21 -10.55 28.14
CA VAL A 638 3.90 -10.24 29.38
C VAL A 638 4.07 -8.71 29.45
N TYR A 639 3.79 -8.13 30.59
CA TYR A 639 3.95 -6.69 30.85
C TYR A 639 5.15 -6.43 31.73
N ALA A 640 5.88 -5.36 31.42
CA ALA A 640 6.94 -4.89 32.29
C ALA A 640 6.35 -4.22 33.54
N PRO A 641 7.03 -4.26 34.71
CA PRO A 641 6.61 -3.51 35.89
C PRO A 641 6.43 -2.01 35.63
N ALA A 642 7.16 -1.47 34.66
CA ALA A 642 7.09 -0.07 34.25
C ALA A 642 5.90 0.29 33.35
N ASP A 643 5.04 -0.68 32.97
CA ASP A 643 3.82 -0.43 32.21
C ASP A 643 2.74 0.17 33.10
N VAL A 644 2.92 1.47 33.44
CA VAL A 644 2.04 2.22 34.35
C VAL A 644 0.58 2.21 33.91
N GLU A 645 0.33 2.26 32.61
CA GLU A 645 -1.03 2.18 32.05
C GLU A 645 -1.71 0.85 32.37
N ALA A 646 -0.93 -0.18 32.70
CA ALA A 646 -1.45 -1.49 33.07
C ALA A 646 -2.04 -1.57 34.47
N ARG A 647 -1.84 -0.53 35.31
CA ARG A 647 -2.20 -0.55 36.71
C ARG A 647 -3.72 -0.76 36.94
N GLY A 648 -4.01 -1.52 38.00
CA GLY A 648 -5.36 -1.66 38.52
C GLY A 648 -6.30 -2.51 37.68
N ARG A 649 -5.85 -3.19 36.64
CA ARG A 649 -6.66 -4.06 35.79
C ARG A 649 -6.40 -5.54 36.07
N THR A 650 -7.45 -6.34 36.04
CA THR A 650 -7.36 -7.80 36.07
C THR A 650 -7.17 -8.29 34.65
N ARG A 651 -6.18 -9.14 34.41
CA ARG A 651 -5.82 -9.62 33.06
C ARG A 651 -6.21 -11.04 32.84
N VAL A 652 -6.82 -11.32 31.69
CA VAL A 652 -7.24 -12.63 31.26
C VAL A 652 -6.67 -12.89 29.85
N GLN A 653 -5.91 -13.97 29.70
CA GLN A 653 -5.36 -14.34 28.38
C GLN A 653 -6.34 -15.25 27.65
N LEU A 654 -6.86 -14.80 26.50
CA LEU A 654 -7.79 -15.55 25.65
C LEU A 654 -7.33 -15.52 24.19
N ASP A 655 -7.30 -16.70 23.58
CA ASP A 655 -7.15 -16.78 22.13
C ASP A 655 -8.51 -16.55 21.45
N LEU A 656 -8.75 -15.32 21.01
CA LEU A 656 -9.99 -14.92 20.34
C LEU A 656 -10.19 -15.54 18.95
N LYS A 657 -9.19 -16.27 18.43
CA LYS A 657 -9.33 -17.05 17.19
C LYS A 657 -9.93 -18.42 17.47
N SER A 658 -9.73 -18.94 18.68
CA SER A 658 -10.31 -20.21 19.11
C SER A 658 -11.77 -20.06 19.50
N GLN A 659 -12.57 -21.14 19.31
CA GLN A 659 -13.98 -21.15 19.73
C GLN A 659 -14.14 -21.00 21.25
N ALA A 660 -13.27 -21.65 22.02
CA ALA A 660 -13.28 -21.56 23.49
C ALA A 660 -13.00 -20.12 23.97
N GLY A 661 -11.97 -19.47 23.40
CA GLY A 661 -11.65 -18.08 23.75
C GLY A 661 -12.77 -17.10 23.38
N LYS A 662 -13.47 -17.32 22.26
CA LYS A 662 -14.63 -16.51 21.89
C LYS A 662 -15.79 -16.70 22.86
N ILE A 663 -16.10 -17.92 23.24
CA ILE A 663 -17.16 -18.22 24.22
C ILE A 663 -16.85 -17.53 25.55
N SER A 664 -15.61 -17.64 26.04
CA SER A 664 -15.19 -16.98 27.29
C SER A 664 -15.30 -15.45 27.19
N ALA A 665 -14.92 -14.86 26.06
CA ALA A 665 -15.08 -13.42 25.85
C ALA A 665 -16.55 -12.98 25.82
N LEU A 666 -17.45 -13.77 25.18
CA LEU A 666 -18.90 -13.52 25.19
C LEU A 666 -19.52 -13.65 26.59
N GLN A 667 -19.06 -14.58 27.41
CA GLN A 667 -19.50 -14.73 28.80
C GLN A 667 -19.12 -13.51 29.66
N LEU A 668 -17.92 -12.97 29.46
CA LEU A 668 -17.50 -11.72 30.12
C LEU A 668 -18.31 -10.52 29.61
N LEU A 669 -18.55 -10.44 28.31
CA LEU A 669 -19.33 -9.38 27.68
C LEU A 669 -20.78 -9.33 28.23
N GLN A 670 -21.42 -10.47 28.50
CA GLN A 670 -22.75 -10.52 29.08
C GLN A 670 -22.84 -9.88 30.48
N GLN A 671 -21.72 -9.86 31.21
CA GLN A 671 -21.63 -9.32 32.56
C GLN A 671 -21.12 -7.89 32.62
N ALA A 672 -20.57 -7.35 31.49
CA ALA A 672 -19.97 -6.03 31.45
C ALA A 672 -21.01 -4.91 31.35
N ASP A 673 -20.74 -3.78 31.99
CA ASP A 673 -21.48 -2.54 31.77
C ASP A 673 -20.88 -1.72 30.64
N ILE A 674 -19.57 -1.76 30.49
CA ILE A 674 -18.81 -1.05 29.45
C ILE A 674 -17.89 -2.06 28.76
N LEU A 675 -17.79 -1.96 27.43
CA LEU A 675 -16.74 -2.61 26.63
C LEU A 675 -15.87 -1.53 25.98
N LEU A 676 -14.55 -1.70 26.04
CA LEU A 676 -13.57 -0.84 25.38
C LEU A 676 -12.76 -1.63 24.35
N GLU A 677 -12.72 -1.15 23.12
CA GLU A 677 -11.86 -1.72 22.08
C GLU A 677 -11.17 -0.65 21.23
N GLY A 678 -9.97 -0.95 20.71
CA GLY A 678 -9.18 -0.06 19.89
C GLY A 678 -8.77 -0.68 18.55
N PHE A 679 -9.53 -1.64 18.05
CA PHE A 679 -9.22 -2.26 16.76
C PHE A 679 -9.73 -1.42 15.60
N ARG A 680 -9.15 -1.64 14.43
CA ARG A 680 -9.65 -1.03 13.19
C ARG A 680 -11.09 -1.47 12.91
N PRO A 681 -11.90 -0.60 12.27
CA PRO A 681 -13.29 -0.93 11.92
C PRO A 681 -13.43 -2.31 11.24
N GLY A 682 -14.42 -3.07 11.66
CA GLY A 682 -14.71 -4.41 11.15
C GLY A 682 -13.90 -5.56 11.79
N VAL A 683 -12.92 -5.29 12.67
CA VAL A 683 -12.16 -6.36 13.33
C VAL A 683 -13.01 -7.11 14.34
N MET A 684 -13.72 -6.39 15.23
CA MET A 684 -14.59 -7.00 16.23
C MET A 684 -15.75 -7.76 15.60
N GLU A 685 -16.28 -7.26 14.49
CA GLU A 685 -17.32 -7.95 13.72
C GLU A 685 -16.80 -9.29 13.16
N ARG A 686 -15.58 -9.32 12.61
CA ARG A 686 -14.96 -10.58 12.13
C ARG A 686 -14.64 -11.57 13.24
N LEU A 687 -14.35 -11.08 14.44
CA LEU A 687 -14.15 -11.92 15.62
C LEU A 687 -15.47 -12.46 16.18
N GLY A 688 -16.62 -11.99 15.71
CA GLY A 688 -17.93 -12.32 16.25
C GLY A 688 -18.19 -11.66 17.61
N LEU A 689 -17.60 -10.47 17.84
CA LEU A 689 -17.69 -9.68 19.07
C LEU A 689 -18.13 -8.24 18.76
N GLY A 690 -18.62 -7.99 17.53
CA GLY A 690 -19.05 -6.66 17.08
C GLY A 690 -20.28 -6.14 17.83
N PRO A 691 -20.53 -4.81 17.74
CA PRO A 691 -21.56 -4.15 18.56
C PRO A 691 -22.97 -4.69 18.37
N LYS A 692 -23.34 -5.15 17.18
CA LYS A 692 -24.66 -5.72 16.92
C LYS A 692 -24.90 -6.94 17.82
N LEU A 693 -24.02 -7.94 17.75
CA LEU A 693 -24.13 -9.14 18.58
C LEU A 693 -23.98 -8.82 20.08
N ALA A 694 -23.06 -7.93 20.40
CA ALA A 694 -22.81 -7.53 21.78
C ALA A 694 -24.06 -6.94 22.46
N LEU A 695 -24.77 -6.03 21.77
CA LEU A 695 -26.02 -5.42 22.27
C LEU A 695 -27.22 -6.37 22.21
N GLU A 696 -27.23 -7.37 21.32
CA GLU A 696 -28.23 -8.45 21.36
C GLU A 696 -28.06 -9.34 22.61
N LEU A 697 -26.81 -9.62 23.02
CA LEU A 697 -26.50 -10.42 24.20
C LEU A 697 -26.60 -9.66 25.51
N ASN A 698 -26.26 -8.38 25.49
CA ASN A 698 -26.32 -7.50 26.65
C ASN A 698 -26.91 -6.12 26.22
N PRO A 699 -28.23 -5.96 26.25
CA PRO A 699 -28.92 -4.76 25.78
C PRO A 699 -28.57 -3.47 26.54
N ARG A 700 -27.93 -3.58 27.72
CA ARG A 700 -27.50 -2.42 28.52
C ARG A 700 -26.05 -2.02 28.30
N LEU A 701 -25.28 -2.81 27.51
CA LEU A 701 -23.86 -2.62 27.32
C LEU A 701 -23.56 -1.27 26.64
N VAL A 702 -22.62 -0.53 27.20
CA VAL A 702 -21.98 0.61 26.53
C VAL A 702 -20.78 0.10 25.75
N TYR A 703 -20.82 0.20 24.41
CA TYR A 703 -19.79 -0.31 23.53
C TYR A 703 -18.88 0.82 23.03
N GLY A 704 -17.72 1.02 23.67
CA GLY A 704 -16.75 2.06 23.32
C GLY A 704 -15.78 1.60 22.23
N ARG A 705 -15.73 2.33 21.13
CA ARG A 705 -14.86 2.08 19.96
C ARG A 705 -13.86 3.23 19.79
N MET A 706 -12.60 2.98 20.09
CA MET A 706 -11.50 3.93 19.92
C MET A 706 -10.83 3.75 18.59
N THR A 707 -10.76 4.80 17.79
CA THR A 707 -9.99 4.79 16.55
C THR A 707 -9.34 6.14 16.29
N GLY A 708 -8.31 6.17 15.46
CA GLY A 708 -7.70 7.43 15.07
C GLY A 708 -8.60 8.27 14.16
N TRP A 709 -9.27 7.61 13.21
CA TRP A 709 -9.99 8.25 12.13
C TRP A 709 -11.52 8.15 12.21
N GLY A 710 -12.07 7.48 13.24
CA GLY A 710 -13.50 7.16 13.34
C GLY A 710 -13.87 5.84 12.66
N GLN A 711 -15.12 5.39 12.87
CA GLN A 711 -15.67 4.17 12.29
C GLN A 711 -16.05 4.34 10.81
N SER A 712 -16.15 5.56 10.33
CA SER A 712 -16.54 5.91 8.95
C SER A 712 -15.57 6.93 8.35
N GLY A 713 -15.77 7.23 7.06
CA GLY A 713 -14.91 8.17 6.34
C GLY A 713 -13.75 7.50 5.58
N PRO A 714 -13.09 8.25 4.69
CA PRO A 714 -12.10 7.70 3.75
C PRO A 714 -10.83 7.19 4.44
N LEU A 715 -10.56 7.61 5.68
CA LEU A 715 -9.39 7.22 6.44
C LEU A 715 -9.68 6.12 7.48
N ALA A 716 -10.94 5.74 7.72
CA ALA A 716 -11.35 4.84 8.80
C ALA A 716 -10.56 3.52 8.86
N HIS A 717 -10.18 2.96 7.72
CA HIS A 717 -9.41 1.71 7.64
C HIS A 717 -7.90 1.91 7.51
N LYS A 718 -7.41 3.17 7.50
CA LYS A 718 -5.98 3.45 7.37
C LYS A 718 -5.26 3.34 8.71
N ALA A 719 -3.97 2.94 8.62
CA ALA A 719 -3.07 3.06 9.75
C ALA A 719 -2.77 4.54 10.05
N GLY A 720 -2.48 4.83 11.30
CA GLY A 720 -2.03 6.12 11.76
C GLY A 720 -1.62 6.03 13.23
N HIS A 721 -0.90 7.02 13.69
CA HIS A 721 -0.54 7.25 15.07
C HIS A 721 -0.88 8.68 15.45
N ASP A 722 -0.76 9.06 16.73
CA ASP A 722 -1.06 10.38 17.28
C ASP A 722 -0.73 11.53 16.30
N LEU A 723 0.51 11.60 15.83
CA LEU A 723 0.98 12.65 14.95
C LEU A 723 0.20 12.74 13.62
N ASN A 724 -0.24 11.61 13.07
CA ASN A 724 -1.00 11.57 11.83
C ASN A 724 -2.44 12.06 12.06
N TYR A 725 -3.05 11.68 13.19
CA TYR A 725 -4.39 12.13 13.56
C TYR A 725 -4.38 13.63 13.81
N LEU A 726 -3.36 14.13 14.50
CA LEU A 726 -3.16 15.54 14.77
C LEU A 726 -2.95 16.37 13.49
N ALA A 727 -2.26 15.80 12.48
CA ALA A 727 -1.84 16.52 11.27
C ALA A 727 -3.00 17.05 10.41
N ILE A 728 -4.15 16.34 10.39
CA ILE A 728 -5.30 16.74 9.56
C ILE A 728 -6.33 17.59 10.29
N THR A 729 -6.09 17.89 11.57
CA THR A 729 -7.03 18.65 12.42
C THR A 729 -6.70 20.14 12.53
N GLY A 730 -5.67 20.60 11.84
CA GLY A 730 -5.13 21.97 12.00
C GLY A 730 -4.28 22.16 13.26
N ALA A 731 -4.40 21.31 14.27
CA ALA A 731 -3.66 21.47 15.53
C ALA A 731 -2.15 21.39 15.34
N LEU A 732 -1.65 20.41 14.58
CA LEU A 732 -0.21 20.29 14.32
C LEU A 732 0.33 21.49 13.53
N HIS A 733 -0.49 22.08 12.65
CA HIS A 733 -0.11 23.30 11.92
C HIS A 733 0.07 24.49 12.86
N ALA A 734 -0.76 24.60 13.89
CA ALA A 734 -0.73 25.70 14.84
C ALA A 734 0.41 25.59 15.90
N LEU A 735 0.97 24.40 16.11
CA LEU A 735 1.99 24.12 17.12
C LEU A 735 3.41 24.24 16.57
N GLY A 736 4.32 24.87 17.30
CA GLY A 736 5.76 24.92 16.96
C GLY A 736 6.26 26.30 16.59
N THR A 737 7.47 26.36 16.00
CA THR A 737 8.11 27.60 15.55
C THR A 737 7.64 27.96 14.15
N ARG A 738 7.94 29.19 13.70
CA ARG A 738 7.63 29.66 12.31
C ARG A 738 8.09 28.68 11.25
N ASP A 739 9.26 28.07 11.45
CA ASP A 739 9.91 27.24 10.46
C ASP A 739 9.42 25.77 10.52
N LYS A 740 8.98 25.29 11.70
CA LYS A 740 8.72 23.86 11.89
C LYS A 740 7.58 23.60 12.88
N PRO A 741 6.59 22.74 12.52
CA PRO A 741 5.64 22.20 13.51
C PRO A 741 6.35 21.42 14.62
N ALA A 742 5.91 21.57 15.86
CA ALA A 742 6.41 20.79 17.00
C ALA A 742 5.66 19.46 17.14
N VAL A 743 6.39 18.40 17.52
CA VAL A 743 5.81 17.09 17.83
C VAL A 743 5.46 17.06 19.33
N PRO A 744 4.15 17.05 19.72
CA PRO A 744 3.72 17.20 21.09
C PRO A 744 3.64 15.88 21.88
N LEU A 745 4.49 14.90 21.59
CA LEU A 745 4.39 13.53 22.07
C LEU A 745 3.05 12.89 21.62
N ASN A 746 2.50 11.95 22.39
CA ASN A 746 1.16 11.37 22.16
C ASN A 746 0.09 11.94 23.12
N LEU A 747 0.35 13.15 23.63
CA LEU A 747 -0.53 13.77 24.65
C LEU A 747 -1.82 14.33 24.05
N ILE A 748 -1.80 14.77 22.80
CA ILE A 748 -2.91 15.54 22.22
C ILE A 748 -3.91 14.63 21.52
N ALA A 749 -3.50 13.80 20.56
CA ALA A 749 -4.46 12.96 19.85
C ALA A 749 -4.79 11.68 20.62
N ASP A 750 -3.78 10.88 21.02
CA ASP A 750 -4.03 9.62 21.72
C ASP A 750 -4.73 9.85 23.06
N PHE A 751 -4.18 10.71 23.89
CA PHE A 751 -4.71 10.89 25.25
C PHE A 751 -5.77 11.99 25.34
N GLY A 752 -5.50 13.21 24.91
CA GLY A 752 -6.43 14.34 24.99
C GLY A 752 -7.66 14.16 24.13
N GLY A 753 -7.50 13.98 22.82
CA GLY A 753 -8.60 13.81 21.86
C GLY A 753 -9.19 12.40 21.84
N GLY A 754 -8.43 11.40 22.27
CA GLY A 754 -8.83 9.98 22.26
C GLY A 754 -9.33 9.51 23.62
N ALA A 755 -8.41 9.14 24.51
CA ALA A 755 -8.74 8.44 25.76
C ALA A 755 -9.65 9.24 26.68
N LEU A 756 -9.46 10.56 26.83
CA LEU A 756 -10.35 11.39 27.66
C LEU A 756 -11.74 11.54 27.04
N TYR A 757 -11.85 11.68 25.70
CA TYR A 757 -13.14 11.70 25.02
C TYR A 757 -13.85 10.35 25.08
N MET A 758 -13.11 9.23 24.98
CA MET A 758 -13.67 7.90 25.21
C MET A 758 -14.22 7.78 26.65
N ALA A 759 -13.40 8.13 27.66
CA ALA A 759 -13.83 8.05 29.05
C ALA A 759 -15.09 8.89 29.31
N MET A 760 -15.11 10.13 28.83
CA MET A 760 -16.30 11.01 28.95
C MET A 760 -17.50 10.39 28.21
N GLY A 761 -17.31 9.90 27.01
CA GLY A 761 -18.37 9.32 26.16
C GLY A 761 -18.99 8.07 26.81
N VAL A 762 -18.18 7.13 27.30
CA VAL A 762 -18.67 5.89 27.91
C VAL A 762 -19.34 6.15 29.25
N LEU A 763 -18.88 7.14 30.03
CA LEU A 763 -19.53 7.52 31.30
C LEU A 763 -20.90 8.19 31.05
N ALA A 764 -20.99 9.07 30.06
CA ALA A 764 -22.27 9.67 29.65
C ALA A 764 -23.27 8.61 29.15
N ALA A 765 -22.76 7.65 28.33
CA ALA A 765 -23.55 6.53 27.81
C ALA A 765 -23.97 5.57 28.95
N LEU A 766 -23.10 5.27 29.90
CA LEU A 766 -23.40 4.46 31.09
C LEU A 766 -24.54 5.08 31.88
N ARG A 767 -24.46 6.38 32.17
CA ARG A 767 -25.52 7.12 32.82
C ARG A 767 -26.86 7.03 32.10
N SER A 768 -26.83 7.10 30.76
CA SER A 768 -28.03 6.91 29.95
C SER A 768 -28.54 5.47 29.99
N ALA A 769 -27.67 4.48 29.96
CA ALA A 769 -28.02 3.05 29.99
C ALA A 769 -28.63 2.66 31.36
N GLU A 770 -28.13 3.20 32.45
CA GLU A 770 -28.70 3.00 33.81
C GLU A 770 -30.14 3.49 33.91
N HIS A 771 -30.49 4.62 33.25
CA HIS A 771 -31.85 5.17 33.29
C HIS A 771 -32.80 4.53 32.27
N SER A 772 -32.27 4.25 31.05
CA SER A 772 -33.14 3.79 29.94
C SER A 772 -33.20 2.26 29.83
N GLY A 773 -32.31 1.54 30.48
CA GLY A 773 -32.11 0.11 30.31
C GLY A 773 -31.52 -0.26 28.93
N LYS A 774 -31.08 0.71 28.11
CA LYS A 774 -30.54 0.52 26.76
C LYS A 774 -29.13 1.05 26.67
N GLY A 775 -28.25 0.18 26.28
CA GLY A 775 -26.85 0.53 25.91
C GLY A 775 -26.75 1.24 24.56
N THR A 776 -25.53 1.66 24.23
CA THR A 776 -25.27 2.35 22.96
C THR A 776 -23.82 2.13 22.53
N VAL A 777 -23.52 2.44 21.29
CA VAL A 777 -22.15 2.44 20.73
C VAL A 777 -21.60 3.85 20.80
N VAL A 778 -20.39 3.99 21.36
CA VAL A 778 -19.64 5.24 21.40
C VAL A 778 -18.49 5.14 20.39
N ASP A 779 -18.56 5.92 19.31
CA ASP A 779 -17.45 6.08 18.36
C ASP A 779 -16.57 7.24 18.81
N ALA A 780 -15.42 6.93 19.39
CA ALA A 780 -14.46 7.92 19.86
C ALA A 780 -13.28 8.00 18.85
N ALA A 781 -13.42 8.91 17.89
CA ALA A 781 -12.35 9.19 16.93
C ALA A 781 -11.38 10.23 17.50
N MET A 782 -10.10 9.93 17.52
CA MET A 782 -9.07 10.87 17.98
C MET A 782 -9.08 12.18 17.19
N THR A 783 -9.30 12.12 15.88
CA THR A 783 -9.44 13.30 15.02
C THR A 783 -10.58 14.21 15.46
N ASP A 784 -11.73 13.64 15.79
CA ASP A 784 -12.90 14.41 16.21
C ASP A 784 -12.68 15.08 17.57
N GLY A 785 -12.06 14.33 18.50
CA GLY A 785 -11.69 14.87 19.81
C GLY A 785 -10.68 16.01 19.69
N VAL A 786 -9.65 15.88 18.85
CA VAL A 786 -8.68 16.98 18.62
C VAL A 786 -9.35 18.20 17.98
N ILE A 787 -10.21 18.01 16.98
CA ILE A 787 -10.97 19.13 16.38
C ILE A 787 -11.82 19.82 17.45
N SER A 788 -12.46 19.06 18.34
CA SER A 788 -13.20 19.61 19.46
C SER A 788 -12.33 20.41 20.44
N LEU A 789 -11.10 19.93 20.74
CA LEU A 789 -10.13 20.67 21.54
C LEU A 789 -9.71 22.02 20.90
N MET A 790 -9.74 22.09 19.57
CA MET A 790 -9.43 23.31 18.80
C MET A 790 -10.59 24.31 18.71
N ALA A 791 -11.70 24.09 19.40
CA ALA A 791 -12.92 24.89 19.27
C ALA A 791 -12.67 26.41 19.43
N MET A 792 -11.86 26.81 20.44
CA MET A 792 -11.50 28.22 20.65
C MET A 792 -10.71 28.78 19.46
N ILE A 793 -9.71 28.03 18.99
CA ILE A 793 -8.83 28.45 17.88
C ILE A 793 -9.63 28.60 16.59
N TYR A 794 -10.52 27.64 16.29
CA TYR A 794 -11.42 27.73 15.13
C TYR A 794 -12.41 28.91 15.26
N GLY A 795 -12.89 29.21 16.47
CA GLY A 795 -13.70 30.37 16.74
C GLY A 795 -12.96 31.68 16.48
N ASP A 796 -11.74 31.81 17.00
CA ASP A 796 -10.87 32.98 16.78
C ASP A 796 -10.45 33.14 15.32
N PHE A 797 -10.22 32.01 14.62
CA PHE A 797 -9.93 32.03 13.18
C PHE A 797 -11.14 32.52 12.37
N ALA A 798 -12.34 32.05 12.67
CA ALA A 798 -13.56 32.51 12.02
C ALA A 798 -13.81 34.03 12.26
N ASP A 799 -13.48 34.53 13.44
CA ASP A 799 -13.59 35.94 13.83
C ASP A 799 -12.38 36.81 13.42
N LYS A 800 -11.45 36.23 12.63
CA LYS A 800 -10.23 36.91 12.15
C LYS A 800 -9.29 37.42 13.26
N ARG A 801 -9.42 36.86 14.46
CA ARG A 801 -8.52 37.14 15.61
C ARG A 801 -7.30 36.21 15.63
N TRP A 802 -7.37 35.07 14.95
CA TRP A 802 -6.29 34.12 14.77
C TRP A 802 -5.70 34.21 13.37
N LEU A 803 -4.38 34.36 13.28
CA LEU A 803 -3.62 34.25 12.00
C LEU A 803 -3.28 32.78 11.77
N ASP A 804 -3.52 32.26 10.57
CA ASP A 804 -3.16 30.88 10.19
C ASP A 804 -1.65 30.75 9.93
N ALA A 805 -0.88 31.08 10.95
CA ALA A 805 0.58 31.04 10.96
C ALA A 805 1.08 30.83 12.39
N ARG A 806 2.09 29.98 12.54
CA ARG A 806 2.72 29.68 13.85
C ARG A 806 3.47 30.90 14.39
N GLU A 807 3.66 30.95 15.70
CA GLU A 807 4.35 32.07 16.41
C GLU A 807 3.86 33.46 15.95
N SER A 808 2.56 33.59 15.77
CA SER A 808 1.97 34.81 15.23
C SER A 808 0.76 35.28 16.04
N ASN A 809 0.34 34.48 17.01
CA ASN A 809 -0.86 34.67 17.81
C ASN A 809 -0.50 34.81 19.31
N VAL A 810 -1.52 35.00 20.14
CA VAL A 810 -1.30 35.25 21.58
C VAL A 810 -0.74 34.01 22.28
N ILE A 811 -1.33 32.82 22.02
CA ILE A 811 -1.04 31.61 22.79
C ILE A 811 -0.21 30.56 22.06
N ASP A 812 0.39 30.94 20.94
CA ASP A 812 1.24 30.06 20.12
C ASP A 812 2.73 30.41 20.17
N GLY A 813 3.13 31.27 21.12
CA GLY A 813 4.49 31.80 21.24
C GLY A 813 4.76 33.07 20.45
N GLY A 814 3.77 33.60 19.70
CA GLY A 814 3.89 34.86 18.96
C GLY A 814 3.93 36.08 19.89
N ALA A 815 3.14 36.05 20.99
CA ALA A 815 3.16 37.13 21.98
C ALA A 815 4.34 37.01 22.97
N PRO A 816 5.11 38.06 23.19
CA PRO A 816 6.26 38.03 24.10
C PRO A 816 5.88 37.73 25.54
N PHE A 817 4.66 38.05 25.95
CA PHE A 817 4.14 37.78 27.28
C PHE A 817 3.44 36.41 27.41
N TYR A 818 3.49 35.59 26.37
CA TYR A 818 3.05 34.18 26.36
C TYR A 818 4.05 33.34 25.56
N ASN A 819 5.19 33.03 26.19
CA ASN A 819 6.32 32.38 25.52
C ASN A 819 7.23 31.70 26.54
N VAL A 820 8.29 31.04 26.09
CA VAL A 820 9.33 30.46 26.91
C VAL A 820 10.68 31.12 26.61
N TYR A 821 11.47 31.39 27.66
CA TYR A 821 12.74 32.09 27.55
C TYR A 821 13.87 31.31 28.18
N GLN A 822 15.02 31.31 27.50
CA GLN A 822 16.22 30.64 28.02
C GLN A 822 16.92 31.56 29.06
N CYS A 823 17.29 30.99 30.17
CA CYS A 823 18.02 31.64 31.23
C CYS A 823 19.53 31.42 31.10
N ARG A 824 20.32 32.14 31.92
CA ARG A 824 21.79 32.09 31.90
C ARG A 824 22.37 30.67 32.04
N ASP A 825 21.72 29.82 32.80
CA ASP A 825 22.11 28.41 33.04
C ASP A 825 21.65 27.43 31.96
N GLY A 826 21.11 27.95 30.85
CA GLY A 826 20.58 27.17 29.74
C GLY A 826 19.23 26.52 29.98
N LYS A 827 18.68 26.64 31.22
CA LYS A 827 17.31 26.19 31.53
C LYS A 827 16.29 27.20 31.03
N TRP A 828 15.02 26.81 31.06
CA TRP A 828 13.93 27.62 30.50
C TRP A 828 12.93 28.07 31.55
N LEU A 829 12.34 29.24 31.32
CA LEU A 829 11.31 29.86 32.09
C LEU A 829 10.08 30.08 31.20
N SER A 830 8.89 29.74 31.64
CA SER A 830 7.64 30.07 30.98
C SER A 830 7.08 31.40 31.48
N VAL A 831 6.58 32.20 30.57
CA VAL A 831 5.90 33.48 30.82
C VAL A 831 4.52 33.39 30.20
N ALA A 832 3.46 33.66 30.96
CA ALA A 832 2.07 33.59 30.50
C ALA A 832 1.23 34.79 31.04
N ALA A 833 1.82 35.96 31.04
CA ALA A 833 1.25 37.20 31.64
C ALA A 833 0.29 37.89 30.66
N ILE A 834 -0.82 37.23 30.32
CA ILE A 834 -1.80 37.73 29.32
C ILE A 834 -2.56 38.92 29.83
N GLU A 835 -3.07 38.86 31.06
CA GLU A 835 -3.87 39.93 31.65
C GLU A 835 -3.00 41.13 32.01
N PRO A 836 -3.48 42.39 31.81
CA PRO A 836 -2.70 43.59 32.02
C PRO A 836 -2.10 43.73 33.43
N GLN A 837 -2.78 43.22 34.47
CA GLN A 837 -2.27 43.25 35.84
C GLN A 837 -1.05 42.32 36.02
N PHE A 838 -1.05 41.12 35.40
CA PHE A 838 0.10 40.20 35.48
C PHE A 838 1.24 40.70 34.63
N PHE A 839 0.94 41.28 33.48
CA PHE A 839 1.95 41.92 32.63
C PHE A 839 2.62 43.13 33.31
N ALA A 840 1.85 43.94 34.05
CA ALA A 840 2.42 45.03 34.84
C ALA A 840 3.37 44.54 35.96
N VAL A 841 3.04 43.38 36.58
CA VAL A 841 3.94 42.77 37.54
C VAL A 841 5.21 42.27 36.86
N LEU A 842 5.08 41.63 35.70
CA LEU A 842 6.22 41.20 34.86
C LEU A 842 7.14 42.41 34.57
N VAL A 843 6.62 43.48 34.01
CA VAL A 843 7.38 44.72 33.67
C VAL A 843 8.11 45.25 34.89
N LYS A 844 7.41 45.40 36.01
CA LYS A 844 7.97 45.91 37.27
C LYS A 844 9.11 45.03 37.83
N VAL A 845 8.89 43.72 37.94
CA VAL A 845 9.86 42.82 38.57
C VAL A 845 11.10 42.60 37.68
N THR A 846 10.90 42.59 36.38
CA THR A 846 12.01 42.50 35.42
C THR A 846 12.80 43.80 35.22
N GLY A 847 12.23 44.94 35.61
CA GLY A 847 12.84 46.24 35.35
C GLY A 847 12.72 46.73 33.92
N LEU A 848 11.81 46.20 33.13
CA LEU A 848 11.47 46.70 31.81
C LEU A 848 10.91 48.14 31.93
N ALA A 849 11.05 48.91 30.84
CA ALA A 849 10.52 50.28 30.81
C ALA A 849 8.97 50.28 30.90
N ASP A 850 8.40 51.16 31.71
CA ASP A 850 6.94 51.29 31.89
C ASP A 850 6.18 51.58 30.60
N SER A 851 6.90 52.12 29.57
CA SER A 851 6.32 52.32 28.23
C SER A 851 5.75 51.04 27.64
N TRP A 852 6.22 49.84 28.00
CA TRP A 852 5.70 48.58 27.54
C TRP A 852 4.28 48.28 28.04
N LEU A 853 3.83 48.86 29.15
CA LEU A 853 2.49 48.71 29.64
C LEU A 853 1.42 49.12 28.64
N ALA A 854 1.69 50.20 27.89
CA ALA A 854 0.81 50.65 26.81
C ALA A 854 0.99 49.89 25.48
N GLN A 855 2.05 49.12 25.35
CA GLN A 855 2.40 48.42 24.10
C GLN A 855 2.13 46.92 24.16
N GLN A 856 1.60 46.39 25.26
CA GLN A 856 1.37 44.93 25.41
C GLN A 856 0.67 44.30 24.21
N TRP A 857 -0.39 44.91 23.70
CA TRP A 857 -1.21 44.43 22.61
C TRP A 857 -0.81 45.00 21.24
N ASN A 858 0.27 45.79 21.17
CA ASN A 858 0.77 46.31 19.90
C ASN A 858 1.61 45.26 19.17
N ARG A 859 0.96 44.44 18.33
CA ARG A 859 1.61 43.30 17.62
C ARG A 859 2.89 43.71 16.84
N PRO A 860 2.98 44.84 16.15
CA PRO A 860 4.21 45.29 15.50
C PRO A 860 5.41 45.40 16.46
N GLU A 861 5.20 45.68 17.73
CA GLU A 861 6.26 45.83 18.72
C GLU A 861 6.63 44.50 19.43
N TRP A 862 5.85 43.44 19.24
CA TRP A 862 6.10 42.12 19.86
C TRP A 862 7.52 41.59 19.61
N PRO A 863 8.11 41.64 18.38
CA PRO A 863 9.48 41.19 18.17
C PRO A 863 10.51 41.97 19.00
N SER A 864 10.32 43.26 19.20
CA SER A 864 11.22 44.11 20.01
C SER A 864 11.15 43.74 21.48
N LEU A 865 9.94 43.60 22.04
CA LEU A 865 9.73 43.14 23.41
C LEU A 865 10.24 41.74 23.64
N GLN A 866 10.01 40.82 22.71
CA GLN A 866 10.49 39.45 22.79
C GLN A 866 12.02 39.41 22.85
N GLN A 867 12.72 40.19 22.01
CA GLN A 867 14.17 40.31 22.03
C GLN A 867 14.69 40.87 23.37
N GLN A 868 14.01 41.85 23.91
CA GLN A 868 14.40 42.45 25.21
C GLN A 868 14.20 41.44 26.35
N LEU A 869 13.07 40.73 26.42
CA LEU A 869 12.82 39.70 27.39
C LEU A 869 13.83 38.54 27.27
N ALA A 870 14.10 38.11 26.03
CA ALA A 870 15.10 37.09 25.79
C ALA A 870 16.47 37.47 26.32
N THR A 871 16.93 38.71 26.03
CA THR A 871 18.19 39.22 26.53
C THR A 871 18.17 39.31 28.05
N LEU A 872 17.08 39.84 28.62
CA LEU A 872 16.92 40.02 30.07
C LEU A 872 17.00 38.73 30.85
N PHE A 873 16.27 37.67 30.36
CA PHE A 873 16.25 36.39 31.07
C PHE A 873 17.61 35.67 31.05
N THR A 874 18.51 35.95 30.11
CA THR A 874 19.89 35.44 30.13
C THR A 874 20.77 36.08 31.24
N THR A 875 20.32 37.12 31.93
CA THR A 875 21.12 37.79 33.00
C THR A 875 21.17 36.98 34.29
N ARG A 876 20.23 36.07 34.53
CA ARG A 876 20.14 35.24 35.76
C ARG A 876 19.84 33.80 35.42
N THR A 877 20.07 32.89 36.37
CA THR A 877 19.61 31.49 36.26
C THR A 877 18.10 31.40 36.38
N ARG A 878 17.53 30.29 35.94
CA ARG A 878 16.09 29.99 36.02
C ARG A 878 15.63 30.11 37.49
N ASP A 879 16.37 29.52 38.39
CA ASP A 879 15.99 29.45 39.81
C ASP A 879 16.12 30.83 40.52
N GLU A 880 17.10 31.66 40.12
CA GLU A 880 17.20 33.06 40.56
C GLU A 880 16.00 33.89 40.07
N TRP A 881 15.53 33.69 38.84
CA TRP A 881 14.32 34.34 38.34
C TRP A 881 13.08 33.87 39.09
N CYS A 882 12.92 32.55 39.29
CA CYS A 882 11.79 32.00 40.06
C CYS A 882 11.75 32.58 41.49
N ALA A 883 12.90 32.72 42.16
CA ALA A 883 12.98 33.33 43.50
C ALA A 883 12.52 34.80 43.49
N LEU A 884 12.86 35.57 42.45
CA LEU A 884 12.40 36.97 42.34
C LEU A 884 10.88 37.06 42.15
N PHE A 885 10.23 36.05 41.55
CA PHE A 885 8.81 36.05 41.36
C PHE A 885 8.00 35.32 42.41
N THR A 886 8.64 34.71 43.45
CA THR A 886 7.97 33.89 44.47
C THR A 886 6.78 34.60 45.14
N ASP A 887 6.94 35.90 45.47
CA ASP A 887 5.90 36.71 46.13
C ASP A 887 5.10 37.57 45.12
N HIS A 888 5.22 37.31 43.85
CA HIS A 888 4.64 38.10 42.77
C HIS A 888 3.80 37.25 41.83
N ASP A 889 2.54 37.65 41.63
CA ASP A 889 1.63 36.96 40.68
C ASP A 889 1.82 37.51 39.28
N ALA A 890 2.76 36.92 38.53
CA ALA A 890 3.15 37.33 37.18
C ALA A 890 2.99 36.21 36.12
N CYS A 891 2.34 35.14 36.48
CA CYS A 891 2.15 33.95 35.59
C CYS A 891 3.48 33.44 35.04
N ILE A 892 4.46 33.27 35.92
CA ILE A 892 5.80 32.76 35.59
C ILE A 892 6.02 31.42 36.29
N ALA A 893 6.60 30.45 35.58
CA ALA A 893 6.93 29.15 36.14
C ALA A 893 8.21 28.56 35.49
N PRO A 894 8.98 27.74 36.24
CA PRO A 894 10.12 27.03 35.67
C PRO A 894 9.67 25.94 34.71
N VAL A 895 10.36 25.79 33.59
CA VAL A 895 10.21 24.60 32.75
C VAL A 895 11.12 23.50 33.34
N LEU A 896 10.49 22.47 33.88
CA LEU A 896 11.14 21.40 34.62
C LEU A 896 11.41 20.17 33.77
N SER A 897 12.53 19.50 34.00
CA SER A 897 12.76 18.14 33.53
C SER A 897 11.86 17.14 34.27
N LEU A 898 11.73 15.91 33.75
CA LEU A 898 10.96 14.84 34.42
C LEU A 898 11.49 14.55 35.83
N THR A 899 12.78 14.69 36.09
CA THR A 899 13.38 14.51 37.40
C THR A 899 13.02 15.67 38.31
N GLU A 900 13.20 16.90 37.86
CA GLU A 900 12.86 18.11 38.65
C GLU A 900 11.37 18.22 39.00
N ALA A 901 10.50 17.78 38.08
CA ALA A 901 9.06 17.81 38.30
C ALA A 901 8.61 16.95 39.51
N ARG A 902 9.32 15.83 39.76
CA ARG A 902 9.02 14.94 40.89
C ARG A 902 9.38 15.62 42.24
N GLU A 903 10.37 16.48 42.26
CA GLU A 903 10.93 17.12 43.44
C GLU A 903 10.35 18.53 43.66
N HIS A 904 9.54 19.03 42.73
CA HIS A 904 8.99 20.35 42.81
C HIS A 904 8.03 20.47 44.05
N PRO A 905 8.19 21.49 44.89
CA PRO A 905 7.43 21.59 46.15
C PRO A 905 5.90 21.49 45.99
N HIS A 906 5.35 22.12 44.97
CA HIS A 906 3.93 22.03 44.68
C HIS A 906 3.48 20.60 44.35
N ASN A 907 4.26 19.88 43.52
CA ASN A 907 3.94 18.51 43.17
C ASN A 907 4.08 17.53 44.32
N LEU A 908 5.08 17.76 45.22
CA LEU A 908 5.23 17.02 46.46
C LEU A 908 4.04 17.28 47.41
N ALA A 909 3.69 18.56 47.64
CA ALA A 909 2.56 18.92 48.49
C ALA A 909 1.22 18.34 48.02
N ARG A 910 1.07 18.22 46.70
CA ARG A 910 -0.11 17.58 46.09
C ARG A 910 -0.01 16.05 46.00
N ALA A 911 1.11 15.44 46.39
CA ALA A 911 1.37 14.02 46.16
C ALA A 911 1.03 13.64 44.69
N ALA A 912 1.57 14.43 43.74
CA ALA A 912 1.27 14.27 42.33
C ALA A 912 1.90 12.99 41.73
N PHE A 913 2.85 12.41 42.46
CA PHE A 913 3.48 11.13 42.15
C PHE A 913 3.32 10.17 43.32
N ILE A 914 3.13 8.90 43.04
CA ILE A 914 3.03 7.82 44.04
C ILE A 914 4.03 6.71 43.67
N GLU A 915 4.51 5.98 44.66
CA GLU A 915 5.30 4.77 44.44
C GLU A 915 4.36 3.57 44.49
N ARG A 916 4.39 2.75 43.45
CA ARG A 916 3.64 1.50 43.35
C ARG A 916 4.49 0.46 42.65
N ASP A 917 4.59 -0.71 43.25
CA ASP A 917 5.39 -1.85 42.71
C ASP A 917 6.86 -1.48 42.45
N GLY A 918 7.44 -0.57 43.30
CA GLY A 918 8.79 -0.06 43.15
C GLY A 918 8.96 0.97 42.03
N ILE A 919 7.90 1.42 41.41
CA ILE A 919 7.92 2.41 40.31
C ILE A 919 7.25 3.69 40.78
N LEU A 920 7.98 4.82 40.75
CA LEU A 920 7.43 6.14 40.93
C LEU A 920 6.64 6.56 39.70
N GLN A 921 5.34 6.78 39.83
CA GLN A 921 4.41 7.00 38.74
C GLN A 921 3.41 8.13 39.07
N PRO A 922 2.75 8.73 38.06
CA PRO A 922 1.71 9.71 38.28
C PRO A 922 0.59 9.16 39.16
N ALA A 923 0.14 9.96 40.16
CA ALA A 923 -1.01 9.61 40.99
C ALA A 923 -2.31 9.61 40.19
N PRO A 924 -3.37 8.89 40.63
CA PRO A 924 -4.70 8.97 40.03
C PRO A 924 -5.24 10.39 39.91
N ALA A 925 -5.85 10.69 38.77
CA ALA A 925 -6.53 11.96 38.51
C ALA A 925 -7.80 11.69 37.66
N PRO A 926 -8.90 12.47 37.89
CA PRO A 926 -9.09 13.51 38.87
C PRO A 926 -9.14 12.97 40.30
N ARG A 927 -9.02 13.86 41.30
CA ARG A 927 -9.18 13.52 42.72
C ARG A 927 -10.57 13.86 43.17
N PHE A 928 -11.15 12.96 43.95
CA PHE A 928 -12.45 13.17 44.59
C PHE A 928 -12.24 13.41 46.09
N SER A 929 -12.91 14.37 46.63
CA SER A 929 -12.94 14.68 48.10
C SER A 929 -14.36 14.73 48.55
N GLU A 930 -14.62 14.29 49.80
CA GLU A 930 -15.90 14.55 50.42
C GLU A 930 -16.05 16.05 50.69
N PRO A 931 -17.27 16.61 50.61
CA PRO A 931 -17.48 18.01 51.00
C PRO A 931 -17.06 18.18 52.47
N SER A 932 -16.14 19.12 52.71
CA SER A 932 -15.69 19.50 54.04
C SER A 932 -16.76 20.18 54.85
#